data_0e5642936257b61fc85e406d6af24cc6
#
_entry.id   0e5642936257b61fc85e406d6af24cc6
#
_cell.length_a   1.000
_cell.length_b   1.000
_cell.length_c   1.000
_cell.angle_alpha   90.00
_cell.angle_beta   90.00
_cell.angle_gamma   90.00
#
_symmetry.space_group_name_H-M   'P 1'
#
loop_
_entity.id
_entity.type
_entity.pdbx_description
1 polymer ?
#
loop_
_entity_poly.entity_id
_entity_poly.type
_entity_poly.pdbx_seq_one_letter_code
_entity_poly.pdbx_strand_id
1 'polypeptide(L)'
;MNLTRREFAKANAAAIAAAAAGLPILVRASNLVTEADVTSLVWNKAPCRFCGTGCSVMVATRDGQVVATHGDIKAEVNRGINCVKGYFLSKIMYGSDRLTRPLLRMKDGKFDKQGEFQPISWEQAFDIMAEKFKAALKAKGPESVGMFGSGQWTVWEGYAANKLFKAGLRSNNIDPNARHCMASAVMGFMRSFGMDEPMGCYDDIEATDSFVLWGSNMAEMHPVLWSRVTDRRLSAPQVKVAVLSTFEHRSFELADLPMVFKPQTDLIILNYIANHIIESGAVNRDFVERHVRFANGAEDIGYGLRPDDPLEKKAKNADKANTWSDIDFKAFAEFVKPYTLERTARESGVPAERLKALAELYADPKRKVVSFWTMGFNQHTRGVWANNLIYNIHLLTGKISEPGNSPFSLTGQPSACGTAREVGTFSHRLPADLVVTNPKHRETAEKIWKVPAGTIQEKVGFHAVQQSRMLKDGVLNVYWTQVSNNMQAGPNVMQEVLPGWRNPDNFVIVSDVYPTVSAQAADLILPSAMWVEKEGAFGNAERRTQFWHQLVKAPGEAKSDLWQLVEFSKRFTTDEVWPVELLAKAPELKGKTLYDVLFRNGQVDRFPASDLAKGYANDEVDAFGFYIQKGLFEEYAAFGRGHGHDLAPFDAYHEARGLRWPVVDGKETRWRYREGYDPYVSKGSGVQFYGYPDKKAIVFALPYEPPAEAPDQDYPFWLATGRVLEHWHTGSMTARVPELYKAVPDALVYMHPEDARQLKLRRGSEVKVVSRRGEIRARVETRGRNKPPQGLVFVPFFDANKLINKVTLDATDPISKQTDYKKCAVRIELLNLA
;
A
#
# COMPACT_ATOMS: atom_id res chain seq x y z
N MET A 1 39.79 7.80 -5.58
CA MET A 1 40.53 8.81 -4.76
C MET A 1 40.35 8.43 -3.30
N ASN A 2 41.45 8.12 -2.61
CA ASN A 2 41.42 7.85 -1.18
C ASN A 2 41.46 9.17 -0.43
N LEU A 3 40.36 9.59 0.16
CA LEU A 3 40.36 10.70 1.11
C LEU A 3 41.21 10.33 2.33
N THR A 4 42.13 11.19 2.72
CA THR A 4 42.86 11.03 3.99
C THR A 4 41.90 11.23 5.17
N ARG A 5 42.22 10.63 6.34
CA ARG A 5 41.42 10.79 7.59
C ARG A 5 41.24 12.29 7.95
N ARG A 6 42.19 13.13 7.59
CA ARG A 6 42.15 14.58 7.85
C ARG A 6 41.17 15.32 6.95
N GLU A 7 41.06 14.90 5.68
CA GLU A 7 40.10 15.46 4.70
C GLU A 7 38.67 15.00 5.04
N PHE A 8 38.50 13.76 5.47
CA PHE A 8 37.22 13.25 5.95
C PHE A 8 36.74 13.97 7.23
N ALA A 9 37.66 14.24 8.18
CA ALA A 9 37.36 14.99 9.38
C ALA A 9 36.98 16.46 9.09
N LYS A 10 37.67 17.11 8.13
CA LYS A 10 37.34 18.47 7.68
C LYS A 10 35.97 18.51 6.98
N ALA A 11 35.65 17.54 6.14
CA ALA A 11 34.35 17.44 5.46
C ALA A 11 33.21 17.26 6.48
N ASN A 12 33.40 16.43 7.50
CA ASN A 12 32.43 16.25 8.57
C ASN A 12 32.28 17.51 9.44
N ALA A 13 33.36 18.22 9.77
CA ALA A 13 33.30 19.45 10.53
C ALA A 13 32.58 20.56 9.75
N ALA A 14 32.81 20.68 8.45
CA ALA A 14 32.09 21.59 7.58
C ALA A 14 30.60 21.25 7.44
N ALA A 15 30.28 19.94 7.38
CA ALA A 15 28.91 19.43 7.34
C ALA A 15 28.15 19.76 8.66
N ILE A 16 28.81 19.58 9.81
CA ILE A 16 28.23 19.90 11.13
C ILE A 16 28.04 21.41 11.27
N ALA A 17 28.99 22.23 10.83
CA ALA A 17 28.87 23.70 10.87
C ALA A 17 27.74 24.21 9.95
N ALA A 18 27.55 23.60 8.76
CA ALA A 18 26.47 23.95 7.85
C ALA A 18 25.11 23.53 8.41
N ALA A 19 25.02 22.38 9.11
CA ALA A 19 23.81 21.95 9.79
C ALA A 19 23.44 22.86 10.96
N ALA A 20 24.42 23.29 11.74
CA ALA A 20 24.24 24.24 12.86
C ALA A 20 23.79 25.63 12.37
N ALA A 21 24.18 26.02 11.16
CA ALA A 21 23.75 27.26 10.50
C ALA A 21 22.38 27.13 9.78
N GLY A 22 21.73 25.96 9.83
CA GLY A 22 20.47 25.70 9.13
C GLY A 22 20.60 25.56 7.61
N LEU A 23 21.83 25.40 7.12
CA LEU A 23 22.11 25.21 5.68
C LEU A 23 22.00 23.71 5.31
N PRO A 24 21.45 23.36 4.16
CA PRO A 24 21.36 21.98 3.70
C PRO A 24 22.74 21.39 3.42
N ILE A 25 22.98 20.17 3.92
CA ILE A 25 24.26 19.47 3.71
C ILE A 25 24.17 18.71 2.38
N LEU A 26 25.01 19.04 1.44
CA LEU A 26 25.18 18.33 0.18
C LEU A 26 26.33 17.32 0.26
N VAL A 27 26.05 16.05 0.13
CA VAL A 27 27.08 15.00 -0.05
C VAL A 27 27.14 14.63 -1.52
N ARG A 28 28.14 15.15 -2.26
CA ARG A 28 28.51 14.65 -3.58
C ARG A 28 29.55 13.55 -3.42
N ALA A 29 29.35 12.45 -4.12
CA ALA A 29 30.22 11.27 -4.06
C ALA A 29 31.65 11.52 -4.61
N SER A 30 31.98 12.68 -5.19
CA SER A 30 33.24 12.92 -5.86
C SER A 30 33.90 14.30 -5.67
N ASN A 31 33.20 15.29 -5.12
CA ASN A 31 33.81 16.65 -4.90
C ASN A 31 33.30 17.26 -3.59
N LEU A 32 34.17 17.96 -2.87
CA LEU A 32 33.75 18.81 -1.77
C LEU A 32 32.84 19.91 -2.31
N VAL A 33 31.63 20.01 -1.77
CA VAL A 33 30.65 21.04 -2.13
C VAL A 33 31.13 22.35 -1.53
N THR A 34 31.27 23.38 -2.37
CA THR A 34 31.64 24.73 -1.92
C THR A 34 30.42 25.48 -1.39
N GLU A 35 30.63 26.54 -0.60
CA GLU A 35 29.54 27.41 -0.14
C GLU A 35 28.78 28.04 -1.33
N ALA A 36 29.49 28.38 -2.41
CA ALA A 36 28.89 28.87 -3.64
C ALA A 36 27.98 27.83 -4.32
N ASP A 37 28.33 26.55 -4.28
CA ASP A 37 27.49 25.48 -4.79
C ASP A 37 26.19 25.34 -3.99
N VAL A 38 26.24 25.51 -2.65
CA VAL A 38 25.06 25.44 -1.80
C VAL A 38 24.12 26.62 -2.03
N THR A 39 24.65 27.81 -2.17
CA THR A 39 23.88 29.06 -2.35
C THR A 39 23.25 29.18 -3.73
N SER A 40 23.79 28.50 -4.74
CA SER A 40 23.24 28.50 -6.11
C SER A 40 22.07 27.54 -6.33
N LEU A 41 21.75 26.68 -5.36
CA LEU A 41 20.68 25.67 -5.48
C LEU A 41 19.34 26.19 -5.00
N VAL A 42 18.28 25.85 -5.75
CA VAL A 42 16.90 26.11 -5.33
C VAL A 42 16.35 24.88 -4.60
N TRP A 43 15.97 25.06 -3.34
CA TRP A 43 15.50 24.00 -2.47
C TRP A 43 14.00 24.08 -2.24
N ASN A 44 13.31 22.96 -2.46
CA ASN A 44 11.88 22.81 -2.22
C ASN A 44 11.59 21.54 -1.40
N LYS A 45 10.49 21.54 -0.64
CA LYS A 45 10.03 20.36 0.07
C LYS A 45 9.28 19.40 -0.86
N ALA A 46 9.41 18.09 -0.61
CA ALA A 46 8.54 17.08 -1.19
C ALA A 46 8.47 15.87 -0.24
N PRO A 47 7.39 15.09 -0.19
CA PRO A 47 7.42 13.79 0.48
C PRO A 47 8.27 12.81 -0.32
N CYS A 48 8.98 11.94 0.40
CA CYS A 48 9.70 10.82 -0.19
C CYS A 48 8.72 9.89 -0.91
N ARG A 49 9.06 9.46 -2.13
CA ARG A 49 8.16 8.63 -2.93
C ARG A 49 8.24 7.12 -2.65
N PHE A 50 9.00 6.67 -1.65
CA PHE A 50 9.17 5.24 -1.43
C PHE A 50 8.11 4.65 -0.51
N CYS A 51 8.20 4.77 0.79
CA CYS A 51 7.31 4.05 1.69
C CYS A 51 6.28 4.94 2.37
N GLY A 52 5.28 4.29 2.96
CA GLY A 52 4.18 4.94 3.68
C GLY A 52 4.56 5.68 4.96
N THR A 53 5.84 5.68 5.35
CA THR A 53 6.35 6.55 6.41
C THR A 53 6.06 8.03 6.11
N GLY A 54 6.18 8.44 4.83
CA GLY A 54 5.91 9.82 4.44
C GLY A 54 6.98 10.80 4.95
N CYS A 55 8.26 10.42 4.88
CA CYS A 55 9.36 11.33 5.17
C CYS A 55 9.28 12.57 4.27
N SER A 56 9.41 13.78 4.83
CA SER A 56 9.63 14.98 4.04
C SER A 56 11.11 15.10 3.68
N VAL A 57 11.38 15.44 2.43
CA VAL A 57 12.73 15.67 1.93
C VAL A 57 12.83 17.05 1.31
N MET A 58 14.00 17.64 1.41
CA MET A 58 14.37 18.82 0.65
C MET A 58 14.99 18.37 -0.67
N VAL A 59 14.53 18.92 -1.75
CA VAL A 59 14.93 18.61 -3.12
C VAL A 59 15.60 19.83 -3.72
N ALA A 60 16.85 19.69 -4.13
CA ALA A 60 17.59 20.73 -4.81
C ALA A 60 17.51 20.58 -6.32
N THR A 61 17.21 21.69 -6.98
CA THR A 61 17.22 21.78 -8.43
C THR A 61 18.24 22.79 -8.94
N ARG A 62 18.83 22.48 -10.10
CA ARG A 62 19.72 23.36 -10.86
C ARG A 62 19.63 23.02 -12.34
N ASP A 63 19.49 24.01 -13.20
CA ASP A 63 19.42 23.85 -14.65
C ASP A 63 18.33 22.85 -15.10
N GLY A 64 17.15 22.89 -14.44
CA GLY A 64 16.02 22.03 -14.74
C GLY A 64 16.18 20.56 -14.29
N GLN A 65 17.18 20.25 -13.48
CA GLN A 65 17.43 18.89 -12.98
C GLN A 65 17.44 18.82 -11.45
N VAL A 66 17.01 17.70 -10.92
CA VAL A 66 17.17 17.37 -9.49
C VAL A 66 18.62 16.92 -9.27
N VAL A 67 19.37 17.68 -8.48
CA VAL A 67 20.80 17.43 -8.25
C VAL A 67 21.10 16.85 -6.88
N ALA A 68 20.23 17.10 -5.87
CA ALA A 68 20.42 16.56 -4.53
C ALA A 68 19.10 16.40 -3.78
N THR A 69 19.09 15.51 -2.78
CA THR A 69 18.01 15.35 -1.82
C THR A 69 18.57 15.08 -0.43
N HIS A 70 17.90 15.59 0.59
CA HIS A 70 18.20 15.25 1.99
C HIS A 70 16.92 15.30 2.85
N GLY A 71 16.95 14.76 4.07
CA GLY A 71 15.81 14.82 4.99
C GLY A 71 15.47 16.24 5.41
N ASP A 72 14.19 16.58 5.49
CA ASP A 72 13.72 17.88 5.97
C ASP A 72 13.76 17.93 7.50
N ILE A 73 14.60 18.76 8.06
CA ILE A 73 14.74 18.92 9.53
C ILE A 73 13.50 19.52 10.20
N LYS A 74 12.64 20.20 9.43
CA LYS A 74 11.38 20.78 9.91
C LYS A 74 10.23 19.78 9.93
N ALA A 75 10.43 18.58 9.38
CA ALA A 75 9.39 17.56 9.30
C ALA A 75 9.31 16.74 10.60
N GLU A 76 8.12 16.65 11.18
CA GLU A 76 7.87 15.85 12.40
C GLU A 76 8.12 14.36 12.17
N VAL A 77 7.84 13.85 10.96
CA VAL A 77 7.93 12.44 10.62
C VAL A 77 9.35 11.91 10.71
N ASN A 78 10.28 12.54 10.02
CA ASN A 78 11.66 12.05 9.85
C ASN A 78 12.75 12.94 10.47
N ARG A 79 12.44 14.14 10.90
CA ARG A 79 13.35 15.02 11.69
C ARG A 79 14.75 15.15 11.06
N GLY A 80 14.79 15.27 9.74
CA GLY A 80 16.03 15.39 8.97
C GLY A 80 16.67 14.05 8.56
N ILE A 81 16.15 12.92 9.02
CA ILE A 81 16.72 11.59 8.71
C ILE A 81 16.20 11.08 7.36
N ASN A 82 17.08 10.42 6.60
CA ASN A 82 16.75 9.65 5.41
C ASN A 82 17.26 8.21 5.53
N CYS A 83 16.50 7.26 4.95
CA CYS A 83 17.04 5.90 4.76
C CYS A 83 17.92 5.85 3.50
N VAL A 84 18.61 4.71 3.30
CA VAL A 84 19.50 4.52 2.14
C VAL A 84 18.82 4.78 0.80
N LYS A 85 17.56 4.41 0.61
CA LYS A 85 16.80 4.71 -0.61
C LYS A 85 16.52 6.22 -0.76
N GLY A 86 16.19 6.88 0.33
CA GLY A 86 15.94 8.32 0.37
C GLY A 86 17.13 9.17 -0.03
N TYR A 87 18.34 8.71 0.24
CA TYR A 87 19.57 9.36 -0.22
C TYR A 87 19.72 9.38 -1.74
N PHE A 88 19.17 8.38 -2.42
CA PHE A 88 19.31 8.22 -3.86
C PHE A 88 18.08 8.65 -4.66
N LEU A 89 17.15 9.42 -4.07
CA LEU A 89 15.95 9.89 -4.75
C LEU A 89 16.25 10.69 -6.03
N SER A 90 17.28 11.51 -6.04
CA SER A 90 17.69 12.23 -7.25
C SER A 90 18.10 11.30 -8.39
N LYS A 91 18.75 10.17 -8.07
CA LYS A 91 19.27 9.24 -9.09
C LYS A 91 18.21 8.37 -9.74
N ILE A 92 17.11 8.06 -9.04
CA ILE A 92 16.04 7.24 -9.63
C ILE A 92 15.34 7.90 -10.82
N MET A 93 15.49 9.19 -10.99
CA MET A 93 14.88 9.96 -12.08
C MET A 93 15.63 9.84 -13.40
N TYR A 94 16.91 9.46 -13.37
CA TYR A 94 17.83 9.57 -14.49
C TYR A 94 18.40 8.23 -14.95
N GLY A 95 17.60 7.17 -14.87
CA GLY A 95 17.92 5.89 -15.50
C GLY A 95 17.99 6.05 -17.03
N SER A 96 18.97 5.39 -17.65
CA SER A 96 19.22 5.54 -19.11
C SER A 96 18.08 5.00 -19.98
N ASP A 97 17.20 4.18 -19.41
CA ASP A 97 16.07 3.53 -20.08
C ASP A 97 14.72 4.19 -19.73
N ARG A 98 14.71 5.50 -19.35
CA ARG A 98 13.46 6.24 -19.12
C ARG A 98 12.56 6.18 -20.35
N LEU A 99 11.29 5.89 -20.11
CA LEU A 99 10.25 5.98 -21.15
C LEU A 99 9.98 7.46 -21.45
N THR A 100 10.05 7.83 -22.72
CA THR A 100 9.95 9.22 -23.18
C THR A 100 8.91 9.42 -24.27
N ARG A 101 8.40 8.36 -24.88
CA ARG A 101 7.39 8.38 -25.93
C ARG A 101 6.41 7.23 -25.75
N PRO A 102 5.14 7.37 -26.22
CA PRO A 102 4.25 6.23 -26.36
C PRO A 102 4.82 5.19 -27.33
N LEU A 103 4.70 3.91 -26.95
CA LEU A 103 5.22 2.78 -27.72
C LEU A 103 4.11 1.76 -27.95
N LEU A 104 3.81 1.45 -29.21
CA LEU A 104 2.80 0.45 -29.60
C LEU A 104 3.48 -0.77 -30.23
N ARG A 105 3.01 -1.97 -29.91
CA ARG A 105 3.44 -3.17 -30.66
C ARG A 105 2.91 -3.12 -32.06
N MET A 106 3.82 -3.21 -33.04
CA MET A 106 3.49 -3.07 -34.45
C MET A 106 4.24 -4.09 -35.31
N LYS A 107 3.55 -4.52 -36.35
CA LYS A 107 4.11 -5.28 -37.46
C LYS A 107 3.52 -4.75 -38.76
N ASP A 108 4.35 -4.51 -39.74
CA ASP A 108 3.95 -3.98 -41.07
C ASP A 108 3.10 -2.69 -40.99
N GLY A 109 3.46 -1.80 -40.05
CA GLY A 109 2.79 -0.50 -39.84
C GLY A 109 1.42 -0.56 -39.15
N LYS A 110 1.01 -1.73 -38.64
CA LYS A 110 -0.27 -1.93 -37.93
C LYS A 110 -0.04 -2.53 -36.56
N PHE A 111 -0.99 -2.31 -35.64
CA PHE A 111 -0.99 -2.99 -34.35
C PHE A 111 -0.97 -4.51 -34.54
N ASP A 112 0.00 -5.15 -33.88
CA ASP A 112 0.12 -6.60 -33.81
C ASP A 112 0.66 -6.98 -32.43
N LYS A 113 -0.08 -7.82 -31.70
CA LYS A 113 0.27 -8.25 -30.35
C LYS A 113 1.61 -8.99 -30.26
N GLN A 114 2.08 -9.58 -31.35
CA GLN A 114 3.38 -10.23 -31.48
C GLN A 114 4.45 -9.31 -32.09
N GLY A 115 4.07 -8.07 -32.45
CA GLY A 115 4.98 -7.09 -33.03
C GLY A 115 5.98 -6.50 -32.03
N GLU A 116 6.93 -5.76 -32.59
CA GLU A 116 7.90 -5.01 -31.79
C GLU A 116 7.37 -3.64 -31.40
N PHE A 117 7.85 -3.08 -30.28
CA PHE A 117 7.47 -1.74 -29.87
C PHE A 117 8.04 -0.67 -30.80
N GLN A 118 7.16 0.15 -31.34
CA GLN A 118 7.51 1.29 -32.18
C GLN A 118 6.93 2.58 -31.58
N PRO A 119 7.65 3.72 -31.66
CA PRO A 119 7.18 4.99 -31.15
C PRO A 119 5.99 5.50 -31.98
N ILE A 120 4.97 5.99 -31.28
CA ILE A 120 3.80 6.66 -31.86
C ILE A 120 3.54 7.98 -31.16
N SER A 121 2.66 8.82 -31.70
CA SER A 121 2.23 10.03 -31.01
C SER A 121 1.21 9.75 -29.89
N TRP A 122 1.03 10.70 -28.98
CA TRP A 122 -0.04 10.65 -27.98
C TRP A 122 -1.44 10.56 -28.61
N GLU A 123 -1.66 11.28 -29.70
CA GLU A 123 -2.90 11.25 -30.46
C GLU A 123 -3.22 9.84 -30.96
N GLN A 124 -2.26 9.20 -31.63
CA GLN A 124 -2.39 7.82 -32.09
C GLN A 124 -2.61 6.83 -30.94
N ALA A 125 -1.92 7.06 -29.81
CA ALA A 125 -2.08 6.23 -28.61
C ALA A 125 -3.50 6.32 -28.04
N PHE A 126 -4.04 7.52 -27.87
CA PHE A 126 -5.41 7.69 -27.37
C PHE A 126 -6.47 7.26 -28.36
N ASP A 127 -6.24 7.40 -29.64
CA ASP A 127 -7.17 6.95 -30.68
C ASP A 127 -7.33 5.40 -30.66
N ILE A 128 -6.21 4.65 -30.60
CA ILE A 128 -6.29 3.19 -30.51
C ILE A 128 -6.86 2.75 -29.16
N MET A 129 -6.51 3.40 -28.06
CA MET A 129 -7.12 3.13 -26.75
C MET A 129 -8.64 3.32 -26.81
N ALA A 130 -9.11 4.46 -27.33
CA ALA A 130 -10.53 4.76 -27.42
C ALA A 130 -11.27 3.77 -28.32
N GLU A 131 -10.70 3.39 -29.47
CA GLU A 131 -11.23 2.34 -30.34
C GLU A 131 -11.47 1.03 -29.57
N LYS A 132 -10.44 0.55 -28.83
CA LYS A 132 -10.53 -0.70 -28.05
C LYS A 132 -11.53 -0.61 -26.91
N PHE A 133 -11.53 0.50 -26.14
CA PHE A 133 -12.50 0.73 -25.08
C PHE A 133 -13.94 0.78 -25.60
N LYS A 134 -14.20 1.55 -26.65
CA LYS A 134 -15.54 1.67 -27.24
C LYS A 134 -16.04 0.33 -27.80
N ALA A 135 -15.16 -0.42 -28.46
CA ALA A 135 -15.50 -1.76 -28.99
C ALA A 135 -15.86 -2.72 -27.85
N ALA A 136 -15.08 -2.77 -26.77
CA ALA A 136 -15.35 -3.63 -25.63
C ALA A 136 -16.63 -3.23 -24.89
N LEU A 137 -16.83 -1.95 -24.61
CA LEU A 137 -18.04 -1.42 -23.97
C LEU A 137 -19.30 -1.69 -24.79
N LYS A 138 -19.23 -1.53 -26.11
CA LYS A 138 -20.37 -1.84 -27.00
C LYS A 138 -20.69 -3.32 -27.04
N ALA A 139 -19.67 -4.19 -27.05
CA ALA A 139 -19.85 -5.64 -27.18
C ALA A 139 -20.31 -6.31 -25.88
N LYS A 140 -19.77 -5.89 -24.72
CA LYS A 140 -19.94 -6.60 -23.44
C LYS A 140 -20.31 -5.69 -22.27
N GLY A 141 -20.42 -4.37 -22.48
CA GLY A 141 -20.74 -3.42 -21.45
C GLY A 141 -19.59 -3.07 -20.50
N PRO A 142 -19.88 -2.36 -19.39
CA PRO A 142 -18.87 -1.82 -18.48
C PRO A 142 -17.96 -2.85 -17.81
N GLU A 143 -18.36 -4.10 -17.69
CA GLU A 143 -17.55 -5.18 -17.11
C GLU A 143 -16.35 -5.57 -17.99
N SER A 144 -16.35 -5.21 -19.27
CA SER A 144 -15.30 -5.57 -20.25
C SER A 144 -14.05 -4.69 -20.15
N VAL A 145 -14.11 -3.59 -19.43
CA VAL A 145 -12.99 -2.66 -19.28
C VAL A 145 -12.59 -2.52 -17.82
N GLY A 146 -11.29 -2.39 -17.56
CA GLY A 146 -10.78 -2.29 -16.20
C GLY A 146 -9.49 -1.51 -16.08
N MET A 147 -9.18 -1.10 -14.85
CA MET A 147 -7.98 -0.38 -14.51
C MET A 147 -7.31 -0.93 -13.27
N PHE A 148 -5.98 -1.03 -13.33
CA PHE A 148 -5.15 -1.37 -12.19
C PHE A 148 -4.32 -0.17 -11.77
N GLY A 149 -4.64 0.37 -10.62
CA GLY A 149 -4.06 1.57 -10.09
C GLY A 149 -2.91 1.35 -9.13
N SER A 150 -2.47 2.41 -8.49
CA SER A 150 -1.25 2.40 -7.68
C SER A 150 -1.36 3.22 -6.40
N GLY A 151 -0.70 2.73 -5.34
CA GLY A 151 -0.34 3.53 -4.17
C GLY A 151 0.84 4.49 -4.41
N GLN A 152 1.27 4.63 -5.66
CA GLN A 152 2.25 5.62 -6.14
C GLN A 152 1.59 6.81 -6.82
N TRP A 153 0.30 6.73 -7.12
CA TRP A 153 -0.50 7.86 -7.61
C TRP A 153 -0.51 8.99 -6.59
N THR A 154 -0.63 10.19 -7.07
CA THR A 154 -1.07 11.32 -6.25
C THR A 154 -2.55 11.16 -5.87
N VAL A 155 -2.99 11.86 -4.85
CA VAL A 155 -4.39 11.84 -4.38
C VAL A 155 -5.35 12.15 -5.53
N TRP A 156 -5.08 13.20 -6.31
CA TRP A 156 -5.95 13.60 -7.44
C TRP A 156 -5.84 12.70 -8.67
N GLU A 157 -4.72 12.00 -8.90
CA GLU A 157 -4.64 10.96 -9.94
C GLU A 157 -5.56 9.79 -9.60
N GLY A 158 -5.50 9.30 -8.36
CA GLY A 158 -6.40 8.25 -7.89
C GLY A 158 -7.85 8.69 -7.91
N TYR A 159 -8.14 9.93 -7.53
CA TYR A 159 -9.50 10.49 -7.57
C TYR A 159 -10.03 10.62 -9.00
N ALA A 160 -9.25 11.15 -9.92
CA ALA A 160 -9.63 11.30 -11.33
C ALA A 160 -9.87 9.92 -11.98
N ALA A 161 -9.00 8.93 -11.69
CA ALA A 161 -9.18 7.56 -12.18
C ALA A 161 -10.49 6.94 -11.66
N ASN A 162 -10.76 7.10 -10.36
CA ASN A 162 -11.99 6.61 -9.73
C ASN A 162 -13.24 7.22 -10.37
N LYS A 163 -13.22 8.55 -10.57
CA LYS A 163 -14.32 9.31 -11.18
C LYS A 163 -14.53 8.94 -12.65
N LEU A 164 -13.44 8.83 -13.45
CA LEU A 164 -13.51 8.46 -14.86
C LEU A 164 -14.07 7.05 -15.05
N PHE A 165 -13.59 6.09 -14.26
CA PHE A 165 -14.03 4.71 -14.42
C PHE A 165 -15.45 4.50 -13.88
N LYS A 166 -15.73 4.90 -12.65
CA LYS A 166 -17.03 4.60 -12.00
C LYS A 166 -18.18 5.45 -12.53
N ALA A 167 -17.95 6.73 -12.77
CA ALA A 167 -19.00 7.63 -13.32
C ALA A 167 -18.92 7.71 -14.85
N GLY A 168 -17.75 7.96 -15.44
CA GLY A 168 -17.60 8.15 -16.87
C GLY A 168 -17.88 6.88 -17.66
N LEU A 169 -17.10 5.86 -17.46
CA LEU A 169 -17.21 4.57 -18.16
C LEU A 169 -18.20 3.61 -17.49
N ARG A 170 -18.72 3.96 -16.33
CA ARG A 170 -19.66 3.19 -15.51
C ARG A 170 -19.11 1.80 -15.12
N SER A 171 -17.79 1.66 -15.06
CA SER A 171 -17.11 0.44 -14.66
C SER A 171 -16.56 0.54 -13.25
N ASN A 172 -16.98 -0.34 -12.34
CA ASN A 172 -16.38 -0.48 -11.01
C ASN A 172 -15.12 -1.35 -11.03
N ASN A 173 -14.64 -1.78 -12.21
CA ASN A 173 -13.43 -2.59 -12.38
C ASN A 173 -12.15 -1.73 -12.29
N ILE A 174 -12.06 -0.91 -11.27
CA ILE A 174 -10.84 -0.22 -10.86
C ILE A 174 -10.40 -0.78 -9.51
N ASP A 175 -9.16 -1.26 -9.43
CA ASP A 175 -8.59 -1.77 -8.18
C ASP A 175 -7.09 -1.45 -8.14
N PRO A 176 -6.53 -1.05 -7.00
CA PRO A 176 -5.13 -0.66 -6.91
C PRO A 176 -4.23 -1.81 -6.47
N ASN A 177 -2.92 -1.67 -6.67
CA ASN A 177 -1.95 -2.62 -6.12
C ASN A 177 -1.95 -2.66 -4.57
N ALA A 178 -2.53 -1.68 -3.91
CA ALA A 178 -2.80 -1.69 -2.48
C ALA A 178 -3.75 -2.83 -2.04
N ARG A 179 -4.52 -3.42 -2.98
CA ARG A 179 -5.27 -4.66 -2.75
C ARG A 179 -4.36 -5.80 -2.31
N HIS A 180 -3.20 -5.94 -2.92
CA HIS A 180 -2.20 -6.94 -2.54
C HIS A 180 -1.42 -6.55 -1.28
N CYS A 181 -1.54 -5.29 -0.79
CA CYS A 181 -0.68 -4.72 0.22
C CYS A 181 -1.35 -4.65 1.60
N MET A 182 -2.46 -3.90 1.74
CA MET A 182 -3.00 -3.55 3.06
C MET A 182 -4.54 -3.61 3.14
N ALA A 183 -5.21 -4.25 2.19
CA ALA A 183 -6.65 -4.36 2.18
C ALA A 183 -7.23 -5.08 3.42
N SER A 184 -6.46 -5.98 4.03
CA SER A 184 -6.85 -6.65 5.30
C SER A 184 -6.90 -5.66 6.47
N ALA A 185 -5.98 -4.68 6.52
CA ALA A 185 -6.04 -3.63 7.53
C ALA A 185 -7.25 -2.72 7.30
N VAL A 186 -7.54 -2.34 6.03
CA VAL A 186 -8.74 -1.58 5.66
C VAL A 186 -9.99 -2.23 6.21
N MET A 187 -10.21 -3.49 5.85
CA MET A 187 -11.41 -4.22 6.29
C MET A 187 -11.41 -4.52 7.79
N GLY A 188 -10.23 -4.70 8.39
CA GLY A 188 -10.08 -4.85 9.83
C GLY A 188 -10.57 -3.62 10.60
N PHE A 189 -10.13 -2.41 10.19
CA PHE A 189 -10.59 -1.15 10.77
C PHE A 189 -12.10 -0.95 10.55
N MET A 190 -12.58 -1.14 9.32
CA MET A 190 -14.02 -1.03 9.00
C MET A 190 -14.88 -1.94 9.86
N ARG A 191 -14.47 -3.20 10.09
CA ARG A 191 -15.22 -4.15 10.90
C ARG A 191 -15.21 -3.82 12.38
N SER A 192 -14.07 -3.43 12.92
CA SER A 192 -13.97 -3.15 14.36
C SER A 192 -14.47 -1.76 14.75
N PHE A 193 -14.29 -0.75 13.89
CA PHE A 193 -14.57 0.66 14.24
C PHE A 193 -15.58 1.38 13.34
N GLY A 194 -16.01 0.74 12.26
CA GLY A 194 -16.92 1.34 11.26
C GLY A 194 -16.26 2.39 10.35
N MET A 195 -15.00 2.71 10.57
CA MET A 195 -14.20 3.64 9.76
C MET A 195 -12.80 3.06 9.53
N ASP A 196 -12.21 3.41 8.39
CA ASP A 196 -10.87 3.00 8.03
C ASP A 196 -9.80 3.97 8.59
N GLU A 197 -8.54 3.57 8.60
CA GLU A 197 -7.34 4.28 9.06
C GLU A 197 -7.05 4.19 10.57
N PRO A 198 -5.77 4.22 10.96
CA PRO A 198 -5.36 4.10 12.34
C PRO A 198 -5.81 5.29 13.19
N MET A 199 -6.13 5.01 14.46
CA MET A 199 -6.56 6.01 15.42
C MET A 199 -5.41 6.78 16.07
N GLY A 200 -4.20 6.23 16.09
CA GLY A 200 -2.99 6.87 16.61
C GLY A 200 -2.17 7.59 15.53
N CYS A 201 -0.97 7.98 15.89
CA CYS A 201 0.00 8.61 15.01
C CYS A 201 1.45 8.23 15.39
N TYR A 202 2.44 8.70 14.65
CA TYR A 202 3.84 8.38 14.93
C TYR A 202 4.36 8.94 16.25
N ASP A 203 3.69 9.92 16.85
CA ASP A 203 4.04 10.45 18.17
C ASP A 203 3.84 9.42 19.30
N ASP A 204 3.10 8.35 19.04
CA ASP A 204 2.99 7.20 19.94
C ASP A 204 4.35 6.54 20.21
N ILE A 205 5.30 6.64 19.29
CA ILE A 205 6.64 6.03 19.41
C ILE A 205 7.38 6.60 20.62
N GLU A 206 7.34 7.90 20.83
CA GLU A 206 8.03 8.56 21.94
C GLU A 206 7.26 8.45 23.27
N ALA A 207 5.98 8.06 23.23
CA ALA A 207 5.10 8.01 24.39
C ALA A 207 4.87 6.60 24.97
N THR A 208 5.26 5.55 24.22
CA THR A 208 4.99 4.16 24.63
C THR A 208 6.07 3.57 25.55
N ASP A 209 5.69 2.52 26.29
CA ASP A 209 6.58 1.68 27.10
C ASP A 209 6.87 0.32 26.46
N SER A 210 6.13 -0.06 25.42
CA SER A 210 6.33 -1.33 24.73
C SER A 210 5.96 -1.23 23.26
N PHE A 211 6.83 -1.78 22.44
CA PHE A 211 6.60 -2.02 21.01
C PHE A 211 6.38 -3.52 20.78
N VAL A 212 5.32 -3.87 20.08
CA VAL A 212 5.09 -5.24 19.61
C VAL A 212 4.98 -5.22 18.09
N LEU A 213 5.93 -5.87 17.40
CA LEU A 213 5.97 -5.94 15.94
C LEU A 213 5.41 -7.28 15.49
N TRP A 214 4.30 -7.25 14.76
CA TRP A 214 3.61 -8.41 14.21
C TRP A 214 3.88 -8.54 12.71
N GLY A 215 4.67 -9.54 12.29
CA GLY A 215 4.97 -9.75 10.88
C GLY A 215 5.55 -8.51 10.17
N SER A 216 6.40 -7.77 10.88
CA SER A 216 6.96 -6.49 10.42
C SER A 216 8.47 -6.45 10.55
N ASN A 217 9.18 -6.48 9.41
CA ASN A 217 10.61 -6.14 9.36
C ASN A 217 10.79 -4.62 9.27
N MET A 218 10.46 -3.92 10.35
CA MET A 218 10.43 -2.46 10.39
C MET A 218 11.80 -1.83 10.13
N ALA A 219 12.88 -2.49 10.57
CA ALA A 219 14.26 -2.06 10.36
C ALA A 219 14.63 -1.90 8.88
N GLU A 220 14.02 -2.69 7.98
CA GLU A 220 14.29 -2.61 6.54
C GLU A 220 13.16 -1.97 5.75
N MET A 221 11.90 -2.09 6.19
CA MET A 221 10.73 -1.64 5.44
C MET A 221 10.28 -0.22 5.78
N HIS A 222 10.51 0.22 7.04
CA HIS A 222 10.21 1.57 7.53
C HIS A 222 11.40 2.11 8.35
N PRO A 223 12.61 2.21 7.74
CA PRO A 223 13.86 2.42 8.50
C PRO A 223 13.88 3.69 9.34
N VAL A 224 13.23 4.76 8.88
CA VAL A 224 13.18 6.04 9.62
C VAL A 224 12.32 5.92 10.87
N LEU A 225 11.17 5.25 10.81
CA LEU A 225 10.38 4.97 12.03
C LEU A 225 11.12 4.00 12.95
N TRP A 226 11.83 3.02 12.38
CA TRP A 226 12.66 2.10 13.17
C TRP A 226 13.78 2.83 13.93
N SER A 227 14.40 3.85 13.33
CA SER A 227 15.39 4.65 14.06
C SER A 227 14.78 5.41 15.25
N ARG A 228 13.52 5.89 15.15
CA ARG A 228 12.79 6.48 16.29
C ARG A 228 12.47 5.44 17.37
N VAL A 229 12.06 4.22 16.99
CA VAL A 229 11.86 3.09 17.92
C VAL A 229 13.19 2.74 18.63
N THR A 230 14.29 2.68 17.88
CA THR A 230 15.63 2.40 18.40
C THR A 230 16.08 3.48 19.40
N ASP A 231 15.90 4.74 19.03
CA ASP A 231 16.23 5.88 19.90
C ASP A 231 15.41 5.82 21.20
N ARG A 232 14.09 5.61 21.11
CA ARG A 232 13.21 5.45 22.27
C ARG A 232 13.64 4.29 23.16
N ARG A 233 13.97 3.13 22.60
CA ARG A 233 14.41 1.95 23.36
C ARG A 233 15.76 2.16 24.04
N LEU A 234 16.72 2.81 23.36
CA LEU A 234 18.06 3.04 23.89
C LEU A 234 18.08 4.16 24.94
N SER A 235 17.27 5.20 24.77
CA SER A 235 17.16 6.31 25.73
C SER A 235 16.34 5.98 26.97
N ALA A 236 15.52 4.92 26.94
CA ALA A 236 14.63 4.50 28.02
C ALA A 236 14.70 2.97 28.24
N PRO A 237 15.64 2.48 29.06
CA PRO A 237 15.89 1.03 29.23
C PRO A 237 14.69 0.19 29.67
N GLN A 238 13.69 0.80 30.32
CA GLN A 238 12.44 0.14 30.74
C GLN A 238 11.51 -0.16 29.55
N VAL A 239 11.68 0.49 28.40
CA VAL A 239 10.91 0.24 27.19
C VAL A 239 11.26 -1.15 26.65
N LYS A 240 10.25 -1.93 26.24
CA LYS A 240 10.43 -3.28 25.70
C LYS A 240 10.07 -3.34 24.22
N VAL A 241 10.79 -4.19 23.50
CA VAL A 241 10.55 -4.49 22.08
C VAL A 241 10.31 -5.98 21.93
N ALA A 242 9.10 -6.36 21.52
CA ALA A 242 8.77 -7.72 21.12
C ALA A 242 8.68 -7.78 19.59
N VAL A 243 9.29 -8.80 18.98
CA VAL A 243 9.26 -9.01 17.53
C VAL A 243 8.78 -10.41 17.23
N LEU A 244 7.67 -10.50 16.50
CA LEU A 244 7.04 -11.73 16.06
C LEU A 244 7.09 -11.84 14.54
N SER A 245 7.66 -12.93 14.03
CA SER A 245 7.72 -13.22 12.59
C SER A 245 7.87 -14.72 12.36
N THR A 246 7.72 -15.16 11.11
CA THR A 246 7.95 -16.56 10.72
C THR A 246 9.43 -16.87 10.48
N PHE A 247 10.30 -15.86 10.53
CA PHE A 247 11.77 -16.00 10.47
C PHE A 247 12.44 -14.80 11.11
N GLU A 248 13.70 -14.97 11.56
CA GLU A 248 14.49 -13.87 12.09
C GLU A 248 14.98 -12.94 10.98
N HIS A 249 14.80 -11.65 11.22
CA HIS A 249 15.25 -10.57 10.34
C HIS A 249 15.82 -9.42 11.15
N ARG A 250 16.24 -8.35 10.50
CA ARG A 250 17.01 -7.27 11.11
C ARG A 250 16.35 -6.60 12.33
N SER A 251 15.02 -6.54 12.41
CA SER A 251 14.35 -5.99 13.58
C SER A 251 14.53 -6.83 14.85
N PHE A 252 14.90 -8.10 14.71
CA PHE A 252 15.20 -8.97 15.87
C PHE A 252 16.47 -8.55 16.64
N GLU A 253 17.38 -7.79 16.01
CA GLU A 253 18.60 -7.30 16.64
C GLU A 253 18.34 -6.37 17.85
N LEU A 254 17.15 -5.73 17.91
CA LEU A 254 16.72 -4.88 19.02
C LEU A 254 15.72 -5.57 19.96
N ALA A 255 15.30 -6.78 19.68
CA ALA A 255 14.20 -7.43 20.40
C ALA A 255 14.59 -7.88 21.81
N ASP A 256 13.83 -7.44 22.81
CA ASP A 256 13.86 -8.02 24.16
C ASP A 256 13.11 -9.37 24.18
N LEU A 257 12.06 -9.50 23.37
CA LEU A 257 11.25 -10.71 23.21
C LEU A 257 11.22 -11.14 21.74
N PRO A 258 12.25 -11.87 21.25
CA PRO A 258 12.25 -12.43 19.90
C PRO A 258 11.37 -13.69 19.83
N MET A 259 10.44 -13.76 18.88
CA MET A 259 9.54 -14.89 18.70
C MET A 259 9.43 -15.28 17.23
N VAL A 260 9.88 -16.48 16.88
CA VAL A 260 9.66 -17.10 15.57
C VAL A 260 8.53 -18.09 15.72
N PHE A 261 7.44 -17.90 14.98
CA PHE A 261 6.25 -18.74 15.06
C PHE A 261 5.95 -19.44 13.73
N LYS A 262 5.27 -20.57 13.78
CA LYS A 262 4.84 -21.29 12.56
C LYS A 262 3.84 -20.46 11.77
N PRO A 263 3.92 -20.43 10.44
CA PRO A 263 2.98 -19.66 9.61
C PRO A 263 1.51 -19.85 9.99
N GLN A 264 0.74 -18.76 10.04
CA GLN A 264 -0.68 -18.66 10.40
C GLN A 264 -1.03 -18.85 11.89
N THR A 265 -0.10 -19.21 12.75
CA THR A 265 -0.38 -19.41 14.19
C THR A 265 -0.40 -18.12 15.01
N ASP A 266 -0.18 -16.97 14.37
CA ASP A 266 -0.46 -15.65 14.95
C ASP A 266 -1.91 -15.54 15.45
N LEU A 267 -2.90 -16.14 14.76
CA LEU A 267 -4.30 -16.19 15.22
C LEU A 267 -4.44 -16.91 16.56
N ILE A 268 -3.68 -18.00 16.78
CA ILE A 268 -3.67 -18.74 18.06
C ILE A 268 -3.04 -17.89 19.15
N ILE A 269 -1.91 -17.25 18.85
CA ILE A 269 -1.20 -16.38 19.81
C ILE A 269 -2.08 -15.22 20.26
N LEU A 270 -2.79 -14.57 19.33
CA LEU A 270 -3.68 -13.45 19.62
C LEU A 270 -4.87 -13.87 20.49
N ASN A 271 -5.50 -15.02 20.21
CA ASN A 271 -6.57 -15.55 21.04
C ASN A 271 -6.06 -15.97 22.44
N TYR A 272 -4.83 -16.49 22.55
CA TYR A 272 -4.21 -16.78 23.84
C TYR A 272 -4.00 -15.49 24.66
N ILE A 273 -3.52 -14.42 24.04
CA ILE A 273 -3.33 -13.14 24.74
C ILE A 273 -4.67 -12.63 25.27
N ALA A 274 -5.74 -12.72 24.48
CA ALA A 274 -7.09 -12.35 24.91
C ALA A 274 -7.57 -13.21 26.10
N ASN A 275 -7.34 -14.54 26.05
CA ASN A 275 -7.64 -15.44 27.17
C ASN A 275 -6.85 -15.07 28.43
N HIS A 276 -5.54 -14.84 28.31
CA HIS A 276 -4.68 -14.44 29.43
C HIS A 276 -5.16 -13.12 30.08
N ILE A 277 -5.52 -12.11 29.29
CA ILE A 277 -6.07 -10.85 29.79
C ILE A 277 -7.36 -11.09 30.62
N ILE A 278 -8.22 -11.99 30.15
CA ILE A 278 -9.47 -12.32 30.86
C ILE A 278 -9.20 -13.10 32.16
N GLU A 279 -8.41 -14.18 32.09
CA GLU A 279 -8.09 -15.04 33.25
C GLU A 279 -7.29 -14.31 34.33
N SER A 280 -6.39 -13.41 33.95
CA SER A 280 -5.61 -12.59 34.91
C SER A 280 -6.40 -11.43 35.51
N GLY A 281 -7.64 -11.20 35.07
CA GLY A 281 -8.45 -10.06 35.52
C GLY A 281 -7.99 -8.70 34.98
N ALA A 282 -7.17 -8.69 33.93
CA ALA A 282 -6.60 -7.46 33.34
C ALA A 282 -7.55 -6.74 32.38
N VAL A 283 -8.77 -7.21 32.20
CA VAL A 283 -9.79 -6.53 31.41
C VAL A 283 -10.14 -5.18 32.02
N ASN A 284 -10.06 -4.11 31.25
CA ASN A 284 -10.57 -2.80 31.64
C ASN A 284 -12.11 -2.79 31.54
N ARG A 285 -12.76 -3.24 32.62
CA ARG A 285 -14.22 -3.45 32.65
C ARG A 285 -15.02 -2.21 32.34
N ASP A 286 -14.62 -1.05 32.89
CA ASP A 286 -15.31 0.21 32.66
C ASP A 286 -15.23 0.64 31.19
N PHE A 287 -14.06 0.49 30.57
CA PHE A 287 -13.89 0.78 29.15
C PHE A 287 -14.71 -0.17 28.26
N VAL A 288 -14.66 -1.46 28.54
CA VAL A 288 -15.36 -2.49 27.76
C VAL A 288 -16.87 -2.28 27.82
N GLU A 289 -17.43 -2.05 28.99
CA GLU A 289 -18.86 -1.84 29.16
C GLU A 289 -19.38 -0.61 28.40
N ARG A 290 -18.63 0.47 28.46
CA ARG A 290 -19.03 1.74 27.82
C ARG A 290 -18.80 1.78 26.31
N HIS A 291 -17.70 1.18 25.82
CA HIS A 291 -17.18 1.46 24.48
C HIS A 291 -17.09 0.24 23.56
N VAL A 292 -17.43 -0.97 24.05
CA VAL A 292 -17.24 -2.21 23.29
C VAL A 292 -18.52 -3.02 23.23
N ARG A 293 -18.73 -3.70 22.11
CA ARG A 293 -19.67 -4.81 21.95
C ARG A 293 -18.95 -6.01 21.37
N PHE A 294 -19.53 -7.18 21.47
CA PHE A 294 -18.92 -8.45 21.07
C PHE A 294 -19.71 -9.11 19.95
N ALA A 295 -19.01 -9.82 19.05
CA ALA A 295 -19.64 -10.52 17.95
C ALA A 295 -18.91 -11.82 17.59
N ASN A 296 -19.66 -12.84 17.15
CA ASN A 296 -19.14 -13.99 16.43
C ASN A 296 -19.01 -13.64 14.95
N GLY A 297 -17.81 -13.83 14.35
CA GLY A 297 -17.64 -13.78 12.89
C GLY A 297 -18.04 -15.11 12.24
N ALA A 298 -18.36 -15.06 10.95
CA ALA A 298 -18.55 -16.27 10.17
C ALA A 298 -17.23 -17.06 10.06
N GLU A 299 -17.32 -18.38 10.21
CA GLU A 299 -16.22 -19.35 10.08
C GLU A 299 -16.34 -20.13 8.77
N ASP A 300 -15.29 -20.88 8.39
CA ASP A 300 -15.27 -21.70 7.18
C ASP A 300 -15.62 -20.87 5.91
N ILE A 301 -14.91 -19.72 5.77
CA ILE A 301 -15.22 -18.68 4.80
C ILE A 301 -14.49 -18.85 3.44
N GLY A 302 -13.81 -19.98 3.22
CA GLY A 302 -13.01 -20.22 2.02
C GLY A 302 -11.66 -19.52 1.99
N TYR A 303 -11.03 -19.45 0.83
CA TYR A 303 -9.68 -18.94 0.61
C TYR A 303 -9.59 -18.00 -0.60
N GLY A 304 -10.72 -17.59 -1.17
CA GLY A 304 -10.78 -16.73 -2.34
C GLY A 304 -10.10 -17.31 -3.58
N LEU A 305 -10.06 -18.64 -3.68
CA LEU A 305 -9.60 -19.38 -4.84
C LEU A 305 -10.66 -19.35 -5.96
N ARG A 306 -10.39 -20.00 -7.08
CA ARG A 306 -11.41 -20.15 -8.13
C ARG A 306 -12.59 -21.00 -7.61
N PRO A 307 -13.83 -20.74 -8.05
CA PRO A 307 -15.02 -21.45 -7.55
C PRO A 307 -15.00 -22.98 -7.75
N ASP A 308 -14.22 -23.45 -8.72
CA ASP A 308 -14.03 -24.87 -9.01
C ASP A 308 -12.93 -25.54 -8.17
N ASP A 309 -12.14 -24.78 -7.43
CA ASP A 309 -11.12 -25.32 -6.54
C ASP A 309 -11.74 -26.17 -5.42
N PRO A 310 -11.16 -27.36 -5.13
CA PRO A 310 -11.70 -28.26 -4.09
C PRO A 310 -11.77 -27.63 -2.69
N LEU A 311 -10.87 -26.71 -2.35
CA LEU A 311 -10.91 -26.01 -1.05
C LEU A 311 -12.05 -25.00 -1.00
N GLU A 312 -12.27 -24.27 -2.09
CA GLU A 312 -13.34 -23.27 -2.16
C GLU A 312 -14.72 -23.95 -2.18
N LYS A 313 -14.87 -25.07 -2.89
CA LYS A 313 -16.11 -25.87 -2.92
C LYS A 313 -16.54 -26.42 -1.55
N LYS A 314 -15.57 -26.65 -0.65
CA LYS A 314 -15.84 -27.17 0.70
C LYS A 314 -16.27 -26.08 1.68
N ALA A 315 -15.99 -24.81 1.38
CA ALA A 315 -16.31 -23.69 2.25
C ALA A 315 -17.83 -23.51 2.40
N LYS A 316 -18.30 -23.46 3.65
CA LYS A 316 -19.74 -23.37 3.95
C LYS A 316 -20.28 -21.95 3.92
N ASN A 317 -19.42 -20.95 4.17
CA ASN A 317 -19.80 -19.56 4.36
C ASN A 317 -19.00 -18.58 3.48
N ALA A 318 -18.51 -19.01 2.31
CA ALA A 318 -17.74 -18.14 1.41
C ALA A 318 -18.52 -16.88 0.97
N ASP A 319 -19.83 -17.02 0.75
CA ASP A 319 -20.76 -15.93 0.42
C ASP A 319 -21.10 -15.02 1.61
N LYS A 320 -20.88 -15.47 2.84
CA LYS A 320 -21.18 -14.78 4.10
C LYS A 320 -19.93 -14.39 4.87
N ALA A 321 -18.76 -14.41 4.25
CA ALA A 321 -17.47 -14.19 4.90
C ALA A 321 -17.41 -12.90 5.75
N ASN A 322 -18.10 -11.84 5.34
CA ASN A 322 -18.15 -10.55 6.05
C ASN A 322 -19.42 -10.38 6.90
N THR A 323 -19.95 -11.44 7.47
CA THR A 323 -21.10 -11.40 8.37
C THR A 323 -20.71 -11.72 9.81
N TRP A 324 -21.54 -11.30 10.76
CA TRP A 324 -21.37 -11.57 12.18
C TRP A 324 -22.72 -11.50 12.91
N SER A 325 -22.75 -12.06 14.12
CA SER A 325 -23.88 -11.98 15.05
C SER A 325 -23.40 -11.52 16.43
N ASP A 326 -24.20 -10.71 17.11
CA ASP A 326 -23.86 -10.19 18.42
C ASP A 326 -23.84 -11.31 19.46
N ILE A 327 -22.87 -11.25 20.38
CA ILE A 327 -22.72 -12.10 21.55
C ILE A 327 -22.44 -11.26 22.79
N ASP A 328 -22.50 -11.84 23.96
CA ASP A 328 -22.08 -11.16 25.19
C ASP A 328 -20.61 -11.44 25.56
N PHE A 329 -20.10 -10.69 26.54
CA PHE A 329 -18.73 -10.87 27.05
C PHE A 329 -18.48 -12.29 27.55
N LYS A 330 -19.50 -12.95 28.20
CA LYS A 330 -19.35 -14.30 28.72
C LYS A 330 -19.14 -15.31 27.62
N ALA A 331 -19.90 -15.21 26.52
CA ALA A 331 -19.74 -16.07 25.35
C ALA A 331 -18.35 -15.86 24.70
N PHE A 332 -17.85 -14.63 24.62
CA PHE A 332 -16.50 -14.35 24.16
C PHE A 332 -15.42 -14.98 25.08
N ALA A 333 -15.58 -14.87 26.39
CA ALA A 333 -14.64 -15.47 27.36
C ALA A 333 -14.59 -17.00 27.22
N GLU A 334 -15.74 -17.66 27.08
CA GLU A 334 -15.78 -19.12 26.83
C GLU A 334 -15.17 -19.50 25.48
N PHE A 335 -15.34 -18.67 24.46
CA PHE A 335 -14.73 -18.88 23.12
C PHE A 335 -13.20 -18.88 23.17
N VAL A 336 -12.55 -17.95 23.89
CA VAL A 336 -11.09 -17.85 23.95
C VAL A 336 -10.46 -18.83 24.94
N LYS A 337 -11.19 -19.35 25.91
CA LYS A 337 -10.72 -20.24 26.97
C LYS A 337 -9.91 -21.46 26.50
N PRO A 338 -10.23 -22.13 25.37
CA PRO A 338 -9.42 -23.23 24.86
C PRO A 338 -8.02 -22.84 24.34
N TYR A 339 -7.77 -21.56 24.18
CA TYR A 339 -6.45 -21.06 23.74
C TYR A 339 -5.53 -20.86 24.96
N THR A 340 -5.11 -21.99 25.56
CA THR A 340 -4.23 -22.02 26.75
C THR A 340 -2.78 -21.75 26.35
N LEU A 341 -1.93 -21.43 27.33
CA LEU A 341 -0.50 -21.23 27.12
C LEU A 341 0.17 -22.48 26.52
N GLU A 342 -0.15 -23.68 27.05
CA GLU A 342 0.40 -24.95 26.61
C GLU A 342 0.00 -25.29 25.17
N ARG A 343 -1.28 -25.10 24.85
CA ARG A 343 -1.77 -25.28 23.47
C ARG A 343 -1.06 -24.33 22.52
N THR A 344 -0.97 -23.06 22.88
CA THR A 344 -0.36 -22.03 22.05
C THR A 344 1.12 -22.27 21.81
N ALA A 345 1.89 -22.64 22.83
CA ALA A 345 3.29 -22.98 22.71
C ALA A 345 3.51 -24.19 21.79
N ARG A 346 2.71 -25.25 21.96
CA ARG A 346 2.80 -26.45 21.13
C ARG A 346 2.48 -26.16 19.65
N GLU A 347 1.41 -25.44 19.37
CA GLU A 347 0.91 -25.21 18.02
C GLU A 347 1.73 -24.14 17.29
N SER A 348 2.12 -23.05 17.97
CA SER A 348 2.92 -21.98 17.38
C SER A 348 4.42 -22.29 17.30
N GLY A 349 4.91 -23.17 18.16
CA GLY A 349 6.36 -23.46 18.30
C GLY A 349 7.13 -22.38 19.06
N VAL A 350 6.43 -21.38 19.61
CA VAL A 350 7.05 -20.34 20.46
C VAL A 350 7.16 -20.84 21.90
N PRO A 351 8.32 -20.67 22.60
CA PRO A 351 8.48 -21.04 23.99
C PRO A 351 7.43 -20.40 24.91
N ALA A 352 6.87 -21.18 25.83
CA ALA A 352 5.77 -20.77 26.71
C ALA A 352 6.12 -19.52 27.53
N GLU A 353 7.34 -19.42 28.04
CA GLU A 353 7.82 -18.28 28.82
C GLU A 353 7.79 -16.96 28.01
N ARG A 354 8.08 -17.02 26.69
CA ARG A 354 8.04 -15.85 25.81
C ARG A 354 6.59 -15.44 25.51
N LEU A 355 5.71 -16.42 25.29
CA LEU A 355 4.28 -16.17 25.08
C LEU A 355 3.66 -15.53 26.32
N LYS A 356 3.97 -16.06 27.52
CA LYS A 356 3.51 -15.49 28.78
C LYS A 356 3.99 -14.06 28.96
N ALA A 357 5.29 -13.81 28.75
CA ALA A 357 5.86 -12.46 28.83
C ALA A 357 5.22 -11.48 27.87
N LEU A 358 4.92 -11.92 26.63
CA LEU A 358 4.19 -11.11 25.65
C LEU A 358 2.77 -10.76 26.14
N ALA A 359 2.02 -11.74 26.66
CA ALA A 359 0.67 -11.51 27.16
C ALA A 359 0.68 -10.56 28.36
N GLU A 360 1.67 -10.66 29.23
CA GLU A 360 1.87 -9.76 30.38
C GLU A 360 2.15 -8.30 29.97
N LEU A 361 2.85 -8.06 28.83
CA LEU A 361 3.02 -6.68 28.30
C LEU A 361 1.68 -5.99 28.03
N TYR A 362 0.72 -6.73 27.46
CA TYR A 362 -0.63 -6.20 27.20
C TYR A 362 -1.48 -6.12 28.48
N ALA A 363 -1.34 -7.12 29.37
CA ALA A 363 -2.16 -7.22 30.59
C ALA A 363 -1.77 -6.21 31.67
N ASP A 364 -0.52 -5.76 31.72
CA ASP A 364 -0.06 -4.78 32.72
C ASP A 364 -0.78 -3.43 32.56
N PRO A 365 -1.64 -3.00 33.51
CA PRO A 365 -2.42 -1.78 33.37
C PRO A 365 -1.57 -0.50 33.43
N LYS A 366 -0.33 -0.57 33.92
CA LYS A 366 0.58 0.56 34.01
C LYS A 366 1.40 0.77 32.74
N ARG A 367 1.44 -0.22 31.86
CA ARG A 367 2.27 -0.20 30.66
C ARG A 367 1.49 0.27 29.44
N LYS A 368 2.08 1.17 28.69
CA LYS A 368 1.59 1.56 27.38
C LYS A 368 2.14 0.64 26.30
N VAL A 369 1.31 0.30 25.30
CA VAL A 369 1.68 -0.64 24.23
C VAL A 369 1.28 -0.10 22.86
N VAL A 370 2.23 -0.04 21.96
CA VAL A 370 2.02 0.17 20.53
C VAL A 370 2.25 -1.14 19.79
N SER A 371 1.26 -1.58 19.05
CA SER A 371 1.37 -2.73 18.16
C SER A 371 1.55 -2.25 16.73
N PHE A 372 2.67 -2.61 16.10
CA PHE A 372 2.93 -2.33 14.69
C PHE A 372 2.86 -3.60 13.85
N TRP A 373 2.21 -3.53 12.69
CA TRP A 373 2.26 -4.61 11.72
C TRP A 373 2.35 -4.11 10.28
N THR A 374 2.79 -5.02 9.40
CA THR A 374 2.84 -4.77 7.96
C THR A 374 2.34 -6.00 7.18
N MET A 375 2.98 -6.30 6.07
CA MET A 375 2.53 -7.31 5.12
C MET A 375 2.67 -8.75 5.60
N GLY A 376 3.54 -9.06 6.56
CA GLY A 376 3.62 -10.40 7.17
C GLY A 376 2.35 -10.78 7.93
N PHE A 377 1.60 -9.77 8.37
CA PHE A 377 0.34 -9.91 9.09
C PHE A 377 -0.89 -9.70 8.17
N ASN A 378 -0.79 -8.76 7.21
CA ASN A 378 -1.90 -8.43 6.31
C ASN A 378 -2.03 -9.40 5.13
N GLN A 379 -0.92 -9.87 4.54
CA GLN A 379 -0.89 -10.79 3.39
C GLN A 379 -1.11 -12.25 3.83
N HIS A 380 -2.34 -12.57 4.16
CA HIS A 380 -2.74 -13.75 4.91
C HIS A 380 -4.20 -14.10 4.55
N THR A 381 -4.53 -15.35 4.33
CA THR A 381 -5.92 -15.76 4.00
C THR A 381 -6.93 -15.51 5.12
N ARG A 382 -6.45 -15.13 6.30
CA ARG A 382 -7.23 -14.66 7.46
C ARG A 382 -6.68 -13.31 7.97
N GLY A 383 -6.18 -12.46 7.05
CA GLY A 383 -5.57 -11.17 7.39
C GLY A 383 -6.54 -10.21 8.08
N VAL A 384 -7.81 -10.20 7.67
CA VAL A 384 -8.86 -9.41 8.34
C VAL A 384 -9.08 -9.89 9.76
N TRP A 385 -9.12 -11.20 9.97
CA TRP A 385 -9.25 -11.77 11.33
C TRP A 385 -8.06 -11.41 12.20
N ALA A 386 -6.84 -11.53 11.67
CA ALA A 386 -5.64 -11.14 12.41
C ALA A 386 -5.71 -9.67 12.86
N ASN A 387 -6.15 -8.77 11.98
CA ASN A 387 -6.38 -7.37 12.32
C ASN A 387 -7.48 -7.21 13.40
N ASN A 388 -8.62 -7.89 13.28
CA ASN A 388 -9.65 -7.82 14.32
C ASN A 388 -9.13 -8.36 15.67
N LEU A 389 -8.36 -9.46 15.67
CA LEU A 389 -7.83 -10.05 16.90
C LEU A 389 -6.81 -9.16 17.62
N ILE A 390 -5.99 -8.39 16.89
CA ILE A 390 -5.10 -7.44 17.56
C ILE A 390 -5.87 -6.25 18.13
N TYR A 391 -6.95 -5.81 17.49
CA TYR A 391 -7.85 -4.80 18.06
C TYR A 391 -8.54 -5.32 19.32
N ASN A 392 -8.94 -6.58 19.36
CA ASN A 392 -9.51 -7.20 20.56
C ASN A 392 -8.63 -6.99 21.80
N ILE A 393 -7.33 -7.22 21.67
CA ILE A 393 -6.38 -7.10 22.78
C ILE A 393 -6.32 -5.64 23.29
N HIS A 394 -6.24 -4.69 22.37
CA HIS A 394 -6.24 -3.28 22.71
C HIS A 394 -7.56 -2.80 23.32
N LEU A 395 -8.69 -3.28 22.79
CA LEU A 395 -10.03 -2.95 23.29
C LEU A 395 -10.31 -3.56 24.67
N LEU A 396 -9.92 -4.82 24.89
CA LEU A 396 -10.10 -5.48 26.21
C LEU A 396 -9.33 -4.76 27.33
N THR A 397 -8.18 -4.19 27.02
CA THR A 397 -7.32 -3.50 27.98
C THR A 397 -7.53 -1.97 28.00
N GLY A 398 -8.31 -1.43 27.09
CA GLY A 398 -8.51 0.01 26.93
C GLY A 398 -7.27 0.76 26.41
N LYS A 399 -6.24 0.05 25.92
CA LYS A 399 -4.97 0.63 25.42
C LYS A 399 -5.10 1.09 23.97
N ILE A 400 -5.91 2.12 23.75
CA ILE A 400 -6.29 2.56 22.41
C ILE A 400 -6.61 4.06 22.36
N SER A 401 -6.33 4.68 21.24
CA SER A 401 -6.66 6.08 20.95
C SER A 401 -6.08 7.09 21.96
N GLU A 402 -4.93 6.83 22.51
CA GLU A 402 -4.24 7.75 23.43
C GLU A 402 -2.73 7.69 23.23
N PRO A 403 -1.99 8.75 23.64
CA PRO A 403 -0.55 8.78 23.45
C PRO A 403 0.18 7.55 24.00
N GLY A 404 0.84 6.81 23.10
CA GLY A 404 1.61 5.60 23.40
C GLY A 404 0.79 4.31 23.50
N ASN A 405 -0.52 4.34 23.27
CA ASN A 405 -1.40 3.19 23.24
C ASN A 405 -2.17 3.13 21.92
N SER A 406 -1.68 2.36 20.96
CA SER A 406 -2.28 2.29 19.64
C SER A 406 -1.99 0.97 18.90
N PRO A 407 -2.98 0.31 18.31
CA PRO A 407 -2.77 -0.63 17.22
C PRO A 407 -2.54 0.15 15.92
N PHE A 408 -1.46 -0.13 15.19
CA PHE A 408 -1.03 0.67 14.06
C PHE A 408 -0.58 -0.15 12.86
N SER A 409 -1.34 -0.09 11.76
CA SER A 409 -0.96 -0.69 10.49
C SER A 409 0.03 0.21 9.74
N LEU A 410 1.24 -0.27 9.50
CA LEU A 410 2.27 0.44 8.73
C LEU A 410 2.08 0.19 7.23
N THR A 411 1.64 1.21 6.50
CA THR A 411 1.41 1.12 5.06
C THR A 411 2.74 1.06 4.29
N GLY A 412 2.79 0.20 3.26
CA GLY A 412 4.00 -0.04 2.50
C GLY A 412 4.32 1.03 1.46
N GLN A 413 3.33 1.62 0.77
CA GLN A 413 3.52 2.59 -0.31
C GLN A 413 3.21 4.02 0.13
N PRO A 414 3.79 5.05 -0.54
CA PRO A 414 3.76 6.43 -0.05
C PRO A 414 2.37 7.04 -0.01
N SER A 415 1.48 6.63 -0.91
CA SER A 415 0.11 7.15 -1.02
C SER A 415 -0.94 6.05 -1.13
N ALA A 416 -0.68 4.84 -0.63
CA ALA A 416 -1.71 3.81 -0.62
C ALA A 416 -2.89 4.19 0.29
N CYS A 417 -2.63 4.94 1.37
CA CYS A 417 -3.70 5.58 2.16
C CYS A 417 -4.44 6.62 1.31
N GLY A 418 -3.76 7.63 0.80
CA GLY A 418 -4.38 8.70 0.02
C GLY A 418 -5.16 8.23 -1.20
N THR A 419 -4.71 7.18 -1.89
CA THR A 419 -5.34 6.72 -3.15
C THR A 419 -6.33 5.57 -2.95
N ALA A 420 -5.91 4.48 -2.33
CA ALA A 420 -6.77 3.29 -2.23
C ALA A 420 -7.83 3.44 -1.14
N ARG A 421 -7.45 4.00 0.00
CA ARG A 421 -8.30 4.11 1.19
C ARG A 421 -9.13 5.40 1.17
N GLU A 422 -8.50 6.56 1.10
CA GLU A 422 -9.16 7.86 1.23
C GLU A 422 -9.96 8.25 -0.01
N VAL A 423 -9.39 8.24 -1.23
CA VAL A 423 -10.15 8.53 -2.45
C VAL A 423 -10.89 7.31 -3.03
N GLY A 424 -10.73 6.14 -2.43
CA GLY A 424 -11.59 4.98 -2.67
C GLY A 424 -11.39 4.28 -4.00
N THR A 425 -10.15 4.05 -4.45
CA THR A 425 -9.90 3.36 -5.72
C THR A 425 -10.08 1.83 -5.68
N PHE A 426 -10.42 1.25 -4.55
CA PHE A 426 -10.86 -0.15 -4.51
C PHE A 426 -12.18 -0.34 -5.27
N SER A 427 -12.35 -1.50 -5.88
CA SER A 427 -13.52 -1.82 -6.71
C SER A 427 -14.87 -1.67 -6.01
N HIS A 428 -14.90 -1.81 -4.68
CA HIS A 428 -16.11 -1.67 -3.85
C HIS A 428 -16.28 -0.29 -3.23
N ARG A 429 -15.30 0.61 -3.33
CA ARG A 429 -15.28 1.88 -2.58
C ARG A 429 -15.59 3.10 -3.45
N LEU A 430 -16.01 4.13 -2.77
CA LEU A 430 -16.11 5.53 -3.18
C LEU A 430 -15.27 6.37 -2.20
N PRO A 431 -15.03 7.67 -2.46
CA PRO A 431 -14.25 8.50 -1.55
C PRO A 431 -14.78 8.54 -0.11
N ALA A 432 -13.90 8.76 0.86
CA ALA A 432 -14.22 8.96 2.28
C ALA A 432 -15.05 7.81 2.90
N ASP A 433 -14.58 6.57 2.73
CA ASP A 433 -15.18 5.32 3.26
C ASP A 433 -16.56 4.95 2.68
N LEU A 434 -17.07 5.69 1.72
CA LEU A 434 -18.30 5.33 1.04
C LEU A 434 -18.10 4.05 0.19
N VAL A 435 -19.19 3.33 -0.08
CA VAL A 435 -19.17 2.07 -0.84
C VAL A 435 -20.24 2.03 -1.94
N VAL A 436 -19.93 1.38 -3.06
CA VAL A 436 -20.82 1.31 -4.22
C VAL A 436 -22.10 0.51 -3.95
N THR A 437 -22.09 -0.42 -3.01
CA THR A 437 -23.27 -1.24 -2.65
C THR A 437 -24.35 -0.49 -1.89
N ASN A 438 -24.00 0.63 -1.25
CA ASN A 438 -24.96 1.44 -0.49
C ASN A 438 -25.59 2.51 -1.39
N PRO A 439 -26.92 2.51 -1.60
CA PRO A 439 -27.58 3.47 -2.50
C PRO A 439 -27.41 4.93 -2.05
N LYS A 440 -27.42 5.23 -0.74
CA LYS A 440 -27.17 6.58 -0.23
C LYS A 440 -25.76 7.07 -0.51
N HIS A 441 -24.77 6.17 -0.47
CA HIS A 441 -23.40 6.50 -0.78
C HIS A 441 -23.21 6.81 -2.27
N ARG A 442 -23.87 6.04 -3.15
CA ARG A 442 -23.89 6.35 -4.60
C ARG A 442 -24.55 7.71 -4.86
N GLU A 443 -25.72 7.97 -4.26
CA GLU A 443 -26.41 9.24 -4.38
C GLU A 443 -25.54 10.43 -3.95
N THR A 444 -24.82 10.30 -2.84
CA THR A 444 -23.87 11.31 -2.36
C THR A 444 -22.76 11.57 -3.39
N ALA A 445 -22.15 10.50 -3.93
CA ALA A 445 -21.09 10.61 -4.92
C ALA A 445 -21.60 11.21 -6.23
N GLU A 446 -22.75 10.76 -6.74
CA GLU A 446 -23.36 11.26 -7.97
C GLU A 446 -23.71 12.76 -7.85
N LYS A 447 -24.20 13.19 -6.69
CA LYS A 447 -24.48 14.59 -6.42
C LYS A 447 -23.19 15.44 -6.41
N ILE A 448 -22.13 14.99 -5.73
CA ILE A 448 -20.84 15.71 -5.67
C ILE A 448 -20.22 15.76 -7.07
N TRP A 449 -20.26 14.67 -7.82
CA TRP A 449 -19.71 14.57 -9.18
C TRP A 449 -20.58 15.23 -10.26
N LYS A 450 -21.77 15.73 -9.87
CA LYS A 450 -22.76 16.35 -10.79
C LYS A 450 -23.15 15.45 -11.96
N VAL A 451 -23.38 14.18 -11.66
CA VAL A 451 -23.85 13.18 -12.63
C VAL A 451 -25.24 12.66 -12.25
N PRO A 452 -26.05 12.18 -13.20
CA PRO A 452 -27.41 11.72 -12.92
C PRO A 452 -27.46 10.54 -11.94
N ALA A 453 -28.53 10.45 -11.16
CA ALA A 453 -28.76 9.32 -10.27
C ALA A 453 -28.84 7.99 -11.04
N GLY A 454 -28.05 7.00 -10.59
CA GLY A 454 -27.89 5.70 -11.26
C GLY A 454 -26.74 5.62 -12.25
N THR A 455 -25.87 6.65 -12.28
CA THR A 455 -24.62 6.61 -13.07
C THR A 455 -23.67 5.56 -12.52
N ILE A 456 -23.47 5.50 -11.19
CA ILE A 456 -22.57 4.55 -10.54
C ILE A 456 -23.26 3.19 -10.40
N GLN A 457 -22.59 2.13 -10.87
CA GLN A 457 -23.08 0.76 -10.75
C GLN A 457 -23.12 0.32 -9.27
N GLU A 458 -24.13 -0.46 -8.90
CA GLU A 458 -24.27 -1.00 -7.54
C GLU A 458 -23.42 -2.26 -7.30
N LYS A 459 -23.14 -3.02 -8.36
CA LYS A 459 -22.34 -4.24 -8.31
C LYS A 459 -20.88 -3.89 -8.05
N VAL A 460 -20.26 -4.57 -7.11
CA VAL A 460 -18.81 -4.46 -6.85
C VAL A 460 -18.04 -4.93 -8.08
N GLY A 461 -17.02 -4.16 -8.48
CA GLY A 461 -16.15 -4.53 -9.59
C GLY A 461 -15.15 -5.64 -9.21
N PHE A 462 -14.42 -6.12 -10.21
CA PHE A 462 -13.40 -7.15 -10.02
C PHE A 462 -12.21 -6.60 -9.22
N HIS A 463 -11.85 -7.27 -8.13
CA HIS A 463 -10.62 -6.96 -7.39
C HIS A 463 -9.38 -7.48 -8.13
N ALA A 464 -8.18 -7.07 -7.73
CA ALA A 464 -6.92 -7.30 -8.46
C ALA A 464 -6.70 -8.75 -8.95
N VAL A 465 -6.93 -9.76 -8.09
CA VAL A 465 -6.79 -11.17 -8.48
C VAL A 465 -7.89 -11.57 -9.47
N GLN A 466 -9.14 -11.12 -9.24
CA GLN A 466 -10.23 -11.37 -10.18
C GLN A 466 -9.99 -10.70 -11.53
N GLN A 467 -9.45 -9.48 -11.58
CA GLN A 467 -9.12 -8.82 -12.85
C GLN A 467 -8.19 -9.68 -13.71
N SER A 468 -7.16 -10.28 -13.09
CA SER A 468 -6.27 -11.21 -13.80
C SER A 468 -7.02 -12.45 -14.33
N ARG A 469 -7.88 -13.06 -13.49
CA ARG A 469 -8.71 -14.20 -13.86
C ARG A 469 -9.70 -13.85 -14.97
N MET A 470 -10.35 -12.70 -14.88
CA MET A 470 -11.35 -12.24 -15.88
C MET A 470 -10.72 -11.84 -17.21
N LEU A 471 -9.48 -11.34 -17.22
CA LEU A 471 -8.68 -11.16 -18.44
C LEU A 471 -8.37 -12.49 -19.10
N LYS A 472 -7.96 -13.51 -18.34
CA LYS A 472 -7.70 -14.85 -18.84
C LYS A 472 -8.96 -15.50 -19.39
N ASP A 473 -10.08 -15.33 -18.71
CA ASP A 473 -11.37 -15.93 -19.03
C ASP A 473 -12.13 -15.15 -20.13
N GLY A 474 -11.57 -14.01 -20.62
CA GLY A 474 -12.14 -13.21 -21.71
C GLY A 474 -13.40 -12.39 -21.32
N VAL A 475 -13.66 -12.19 -20.05
CA VAL A 475 -14.71 -11.31 -19.54
C VAL A 475 -14.24 -9.84 -19.58
N LEU A 476 -13.03 -9.59 -19.09
CA LEU A 476 -12.34 -8.31 -19.18
C LEU A 476 -11.45 -8.33 -20.43
N ASN A 477 -11.56 -7.33 -21.31
CA ASN A 477 -10.86 -7.30 -22.59
C ASN A 477 -9.93 -6.11 -22.78
N VAL A 478 -10.22 -4.96 -22.13
CA VAL A 478 -9.33 -3.81 -22.17
C VAL A 478 -8.88 -3.49 -20.76
N TYR A 479 -7.58 -3.42 -20.57
CA TYR A 479 -6.97 -3.30 -19.25
C TYR A 479 -5.87 -2.25 -19.23
N TRP A 480 -6.07 -1.22 -18.42
CA TRP A 480 -5.10 -0.14 -18.26
C TRP A 480 -4.44 -0.22 -16.89
N THR A 481 -3.14 -0.42 -16.86
CA THR A 481 -2.32 -0.41 -15.64
C THR A 481 -1.52 0.89 -15.58
N GLN A 482 -1.65 1.65 -14.51
CA GLN A 482 -0.84 2.85 -14.29
C GLN A 482 0.11 2.69 -13.10
N VAL A 483 1.39 3.01 -13.32
CA VAL A 483 2.50 3.04 -12.35
C VAL A 483 2.52 1.86 -11.38
N SER A 484 2.24 0.69 -11.92
CA SER A 484 2.22 -0.58 -11.19
C SER A 484 2.79 -1.72 -12.03
N ASN A 485 3.70 -2.49 -11.42
CA ASN A 485 4.38 -3.60 -12.07
C ASN A 485 3.71 -4.95 -11.73
N ASN A 486 2.42 -5.08 -12.11
CA ASN A 486 1.57 -6.20 -11.71
C ASN A 486 2.03 -7.55 -12.29
N MET A 487 2.66 -7.57 -13.47
CA MET A 487 3.23 -8.79 -14.08
C MET A 487 4.36 -9.38 -13.21
N GLN A 488 5.11 -8.56 -12.46
CA GLN A 488 6.10 -9.03 -11.50
C GLN A 488 5.50 -9.24 -10.11
N ALA A 489 4.55 -8.41 -9.71
CA ALA A 489 3.99 -8.39 -8.35
C ALA A 489 2.75 -9.28 -8.16
N GLY A 490 1.99 -9.60 -9.22
CA GLY A 490 0.80 -10.45 -9.15
C GLY A 490 1.14 -11.90 -8.79
N PRO A 491 0.28 -12.61 -8.06
CA PRO A 491 0.49 -14.01 -7.71
C PRO A 491 0.19 -14.93 -8.90
N ASN A 492 0.75 -16.13 -8.88
CA ASN A 492 0.47 -17.17 -9.89
C ASN A 492 0.59 -16.65 -11.33
N VAL A 493 1.71 -15.95 -11.60
CA VAL A 493 1.90 -15.19 -12.85
C VAL A 493 1.70 -16.04 -14.09
N MET A 494 2.23 -17.27 -14.07
CA MET A 494 2.22 -18.13 -15.28
C MET A 494 0.85 -18.68 -15.62
N GLN A 495 0.03 -18.97 -14.63
CA GLN A 495 -1.27 -19.60 -14.86
C GLN A 495 -2.43 -18.60 -14.89
N GLU A 496 -2.33 -17.46 -14.17
CA GLU A 496 -3.46 -16.53 -14.04
C GLU A 496 -3.20 -15.13 -14.64
N VAL A 497 -1.97 -14.59 -14.59
CA VAL A 497 -1.71 -13.21 -15.04
C VAL A 497 -1.29 -13.19 -16.51
N LEU A 498 -0.22 -13.88 -16.86
CA LEU A 498 0.36 -13.85 -18.21
C LEU A 498 -0.61 -14.31 -19.31
N PRO A 499 -1.40 -15.38 -19.12
CA PRO A 499 -2.34 -15.82 -20.17
C PRO A 499 -3.36 -14.75 -20.53
N GLY A 500 -3.91 -14.02 -19.56
CA GLY A 500 -4.86 -12.93 -19.81
C GLY A 500 -4.23 -11.75 -20.53
N TRP A 501 -3.00 -11.37 -20.14
CA TRP A 501 -2.29 -10.26 -20.77
C TRP A 501 -1.90 -10.55 -22.22
N ARG A 502 -1.59 -11.81 -22.54
CA ARG A 502 -1.20 -12.24 -23.90
C ARG A 502 -2.36 -12.82 -24.73
N ASN A 503 -3.55 -12.87 -24.16
CA ASN A 503 -4.75 -13.27 -24.92
C ASN A 503 -4.95 -12.34 -26.13
N PRO A 504 -5.06 -12.86 -27.38
CA PRO A 504 -5.19 -12.04 -28.59
C PRO A 504 -6.42 -11.12 -28.59
N ASP A 505 -7.48 -11.49 -27.87
CA ASP A 505 -8.73 -10.71 -27.80
C ASP A 505 -8.65 -9.56 -26.80
N ASN A 506 -7.59 -9.49 -25.99
CA ASN A 506 -7.40 -8.45 -25.00
C ASN A 506 -6.45 -7.36 -25.50
N PHE A 507 -6.64 -6.13 -25.04
CA PHE A 507 -5.73 -5.02 -25.25
C PHE A 507 -5.25 -4.47 -23.91
N VAL A 508 -3.93 -4.54 -23.67
CA VAL A 508 -3.31 -4.18 -22.40
C VAL A 508 -2.44 -2.95 -22.54
N ILE A 509 -2.73 -1.94 -21.71
CA ILE A 509 -2.04 -0.65 -21.70
C ILE A 509 -1.28 -0.55 -20.38
N VAL A 510 -0.03 -0.09 -20.45
CA VAL A 510 0.80 0.19 -19.25
C VAL A 510 1.35 1.60 -19.31
N SER A 511 0.98 2.43 -18.34
CA SER A 511 1.63 3.71 -18.09
C SER A 511 2.70 3.52 -17.02
N ASP A 512 3.95 3.77 -17.35
CA ASP A 512 5.05 3.63 -16.38
C ASP A 512 6.21 4.59 -16.74
N VAL A 513 7.10 4.71 -15.79
CA VAL A 513 8.31 5.55 -15.90
C VAL A 513 9.44 4.85 -16.63
N TYR A 514 9.52 3.52 -16.44
CA TYR A 514 10.56 2.64 -16.96
C TYR A 514 9.95 1.40 -17.63
N PRO A 515 10.70 0.72 -18.53
CA PRO A 515 10.26 -0.51 -19.18
C PRO A 515 10.28 -1.70 -18.18
N THR A 516 9.32 -1.71 -17.27
CA THR A 516 9.11 -2.76 -16.29
C THR A 516 8.68 -4.08 -16.94
N VAL A 517 8.65 -5.18 -16.16
CA VAL A 517 8.12 -6.47 -16.65
C VAL A 517 6.70 -6.32 -17.18
N SER A 518 5.89 -5.51 -16.53
CA SER A 518 4.53 -5.19 -16.99
C SER A 518 4.53 -4.42 -18.31
N ALA A 519 5.35 -3.38 -18.42
CA ALA A 519 5.46 -2.60 -19.66
C ALA A 519 5.92 -3.48 -20.84
N GLN A 520 6.90 -4.36 -20.61
CA GLN A 520 7.36 -5.29 -21.66
C GLN A 520 6.31 -6.32 -22.09
N ALA A 521 5.36 -6.65 -21.22
CA ALA A 521 4.26 -7.57 -21.53
C ALA A 521 3.03 -6.89 -22.16
N ALA A 522 2.96 -5.57 -22.16
CA ALA A 522 1.85 -4.77 -22.65
C ALA A 522 1.76 -4.74 -24.21
N ASP A 523 0.64 -4.26 -24.72
CA ASP A 523 0.42 -3.94 -26.13
C ASP A 523 0.78 -2.48 -26.44
N LEU A 524 0.45 -1.57 -25.51
CA LEU A 524 0.74 -0.14 -25.58
C LEU A 524 1.42 0.30 -24.27
N ILE A 525 2.52 1.02 -24.39
CA ILE A 525 3.24 1.65 -23.28
C ILE A 525 3.08 3.17 -23.38
N LEU A 526 2.69 3.79 -22.27
CA LEU A 526 2.58 5.24 -22.14
C LEU A 526 3.63 5.75 -21.14
N PRO A 527 4.45 6.77 -21.52
CA PRO A 527 5.49 7.29 -20.65
C PRO A 527 4.91 8.19 -19.57
N SER A 528 5.16 7.87 -18.28
CA SER A 528 4.68 8.65 -17.14
C SER A 528 5.74 9.59 -16.58
N ALA A 529 5.29 10.79 -16.17
CA ALA A 529 6.04 11.69 -15.31
C ALA A 529 6.06 11.13 -13.87
N MET A 530 7.19 11.29 -13.17
CA MET A 530 7.32 10.79 -11.82
C MET A 530 7.63 11.88 -10.80
N TRP A 531 7.12 11.71 -9.59
CA TRP A 531 7.46 12.48 -8.41
C TRP A 531 7.47 14.01 -8.69
N VAL A 532 8.60 14.69 -8.51
CA VAL A 532 8.71 16.15 -8.69
C VAL A 532 8.72 16.63 -10.16
N GLU A 533 8.54 15.72 -11.11
CA GLU A 533 8.24 16.06 -12.51
C GLU A 533 6.76 16.47 -12.70
N LYS A 534 5.96 16.40 -11.66
CA LYS A 534 4.55 16.81 -11.58
C LYS A 534 4.23 17.35 -10.19
N GLU A 535 3.20 18.15 -10.05
CA GLU A 535 2.64 18.52 -8.75
C GLU A 535 1.93 17.31 -8.12
N GLY A 536 2.00 17.17 -6.80
CA GLY A 536 1.44 15.98 -6.19
C GLY A 536 1.03 16.13 -4.73
N ALA A 537 0.21 15.16 -4.29
CA ALA A 537 -0.17 14.94 -2.91
C ALA A 537 -0.10 13.44 -2.58
N PHE A 538 0.47 13.10 -1.41
CA PHE A 538 0.44 11.75 -0.86
C PHE A 538 -0.26 11.73 0.49
N GLY A 539 -0.98 10.65 0.79
CA GLY A 539 -1.50 10.35 2.12
C GLY A 539 -0.67 9.22 2.76
N ASN A 540 0.03 9.50 3.87
CA ASN A 540 0.90 8.54 4.54
C ASN A 540 0.16 7.63 5.54
N ALA A 541 0.88 6.71 6.21
CA ALA A 541 0.27 5.73 7.11
C ALA A 541 -0.30 6.31 8.43
N GLU A 542 0.00 7.58 8.78
CA GLU A 542 -0.58 8.25 9.95
C GLU A 542 -1.70 9.24 9.59
N ARG A 543 -2.38 9.06 8.46
CA ARG A 543 -3.44 9.97 7.98
C ARG A 543 -2.94 11.37 7.62
N ARG A 544 -1.64 11.53 7.31
CA ARG A 544 -1.02 12.81 6.98
C ARG A 544 -1.02 13.01 5.47
N THR A 545 -1.71 14.03 4.98
CA THR A 545 -1.70 14.45 3.58
C THR A 545 -0.58 15.45 3.36
N GLN A 546 0.29 15.20 2.37
CA GLN A 546 1.54 15.95 2.12
C GLN A 546 1.64 16.37 0.65
N PHE A 547 1.87 17.66 0.38
CA PHE A 547 1.90 18.25 -0.96
C PHE A 547 3.31 18.63 -1.39
N TRP A 548 3.51 18.67 -2.72
CA TRP A 548 4.70 19.26 -3.36
C TRP A 548 4.32 19.89 -4.69
N HIS A 549 5.09 20.90 -5.13
CA HIS A 549 4.98 21.51 -6.45
C HIS A 549 5.76 20.72 -7.51
N GLN A 550 5.41 20.87 -8.77
CA GLN A 550 6.29 20.47 -9.87
C GLN A 550 7.59 21.26 -9.80
N LEU A 551 8.73 20.58 -9.82
CA LEU A 551 10.05 21.21 -9.70
C LEU A 551 10.89 21.13 -10.97
N VAL A 552 10.68 20.10 -11.79
CA VAL A 552 11.38 19.86 -13.06
C VAL A 552 10.39 19.35 -14.10
N LYS A 553 10.73 19.50 -15.37
CA LYS A 553 9.93 18.90 -16.46
C LYS A 553 10.21 17.40 -16.60
N ALA A 554 9.19 16.65 -17.00
CA ALA A 554 9.35 15.26 -17.37
C ALA A 554 10.16 15.14 -18.68
N PRO A 555 10.93 14.04 -18.89
CA PRO A 555 11.75 13.89 -20.07
C PRO A 555 10.92 13.55 -21.31
N GLY A 556 11.32 14.11 -22.45
CA GLY A 556 10.68 13.86 -23.74
C GLY A 556 9.21 14.26 -23.77
N GLU A 557 8.35 13.31 -24.13
CA GLU A 557 6.89 13.47 -24.20
C GLU A 557 6.18 12.86 -22.98
N ALA A 558 6.90 12.47 -21.91
CA ALA A 558 6.29 11.88 -20.74
C ALA A 558 5.29 12.84 -20.07
N LYS A 559 4.14 12.32 -19.65
CA LYS A 559 3.01 13.07 -19.06
C LYS A 559 2.60 12.46 -17.74
N SER A 560 2.05 13.27 -16.82
CA SER A 560 1.48 12.76 -15.57
C SER A 560 0.32 11.80 -15.85
N ASP A 561 0.08 10.92 -14.88
CA ASP A 561 -1.05 9.99 -14.96
C ASP A 561 -2.39 10.76 -14.93
N LEU A 562 -2.44 11.91 -14.24
CA LEU A 562 -3.59 12.82 -14.29
C LEU A 562 -3.85 13.34 -15.70
N TRP A 563 -2.83 13.88 -16.37
CA TRP A 563 -2.96 14.36 -17.74
C TRP A 563 -3.46 13.26 -18.67
N GLN A 564 -2.89 12.05 -18.55
CA GLN A 564 -3.31 10.90 -19.37
C GLN A 564 -4.79 10.56 -19.19
N LEU A 565 -5.29 10.55 -17.94
CA LEU A 565 -6.70 10.25 -17.63
C LEU A 565 -7.64 11.32 -18.20
N VAL A 566 -7.29 12.58 -17.99
CA VAL A 566 -8.14 13.71 -18.37
C VAL A 566 -8.16 13.90 -19.88
N GLU A 567 -7.02 13.81 -20.57
CA GLU A 567 -6.95 13.86 -22.06
C GLU A 567 -7.70 12.68 -22.69
N PHE A 568 -7.53 11.47 -22.15
CA PHE A 568 -8.23 10.30 -22.62
C PHE A 568 -9.76 10.45 -22.52
N SER A 569 -10.26 11.11 -21.48
CA SER A 569 -11.71 11.35 -21.29
C SER A 569 -12.34 12.17 -22.41
N LYS A 570 -11.57 12.95 -23.16
CA LYS A 570 -12.03 13.74 -24.32
C LYS A 570 -12.44 12.87 -25.51
N ARG A 571 -12.03 11.59 -25.53
CA ARG A 571 -12.31 10.65 -26.62
C ARG A 571 -13.71 10.03 -26.55
N PHE A 572 -14.47 10.26 -25.49
CA PHE A 572 -15.79 9.67 -25.26
C PHE A 572 -16.85 10.74 -25.14
N THR A 573 -17.98 10.53 -25.80
CA THR A 573 -19.21 11.29 -25.53
C THR A 573 -20.15 10.49 -24.64
N THR A 574 -21.03 11.17 -23.92
CA THR A 574 -22.04 10.53 -23.08
C THR A 574 -22.95 9.60 -23.87
N ASP A 575 -23.28 9.95 -25.12
CA ASP A 575 -24.12 9.11 -26.00
C ASP A 575 -23.46 7.76 -26.36
N GLU A 576 -22.12 7.69 -26.31
CA GLU A 576 -21.38 6.46 -26.62
C GLU A 576 -21.29 5.51 -25.43
N VAL A 577 -21.32 6.04 -24.20
CA VAL A 577 -20.98 5.24 -23.01
C VAL A 577 -22.08 5.20 -21.96
N TRP A 578 -23.08 6.09 -22.02
CA TRP A 578 -24.20 6.10 -21.08
C TRP A 578 -25.49 5.59 -21.72
N PRO A 579 -26.31 4.82 -20.99
CA PRO A 579 -27.59 4.36 -21.50
C PRO A 579 -28.57 5.52 -21.69
N VAL A 580 -29.50 5.36 -22.63
CA VAL A 580 -30.48 6.39 -22.98
C VAL A 580 -31.35 6.81 -21.78
N GLU A 581 -31.68 5.88 -20.89
CA GLU A 581 -32.45 6.12 -19.68
C GLU A 581 -31.72 7.04 -18.69
N LEU A 582 -30.39 7.00 -18.67
CA LEU A 582 -29.55 7.89 -17.85
C LEU A 582 -29.54 9.30 -18.46
N LEU A 583 -29.36 9.41 -19.78
CA LEU A 583 -29.38 10.68 -20.50
C LEU A 583 -30.78 11.37 -20.49
N ALA A 584 -31.83 10.59 -20.38
CA ALA A 584 -33.18 11.13 -20.22
C ALA A 584 -33.37 11.87 -18.91
N LYS A 585 -32.57 11.54 -17.86
CA LYS A 585 -32.59 12.24 -16.57
C LYS A 585 -31.77 13.55 -16.55
N ALA A 586 -30.86 13.72 -17.51
CA ALA A 586 -29.97 14.86 -17.63
C ALA A 586 -29.74 15.20 -19.14
N PRO A 587 -30.76 15.67 -19.85
CA PRO A 587 -30.68 15.87 -21.31
C PRO A 587 -29.65 16.94 -21.70
N GLU A 588 -29.29 17.83 -20.80
CA GLU A 588 -28.22 18.83 -20.99
C GLU A 588 -26.79 18.23 -21.06
N LEU A 589 -26.65 16.99 -20.66
CA LEU A 589 -25.36 16.27 -20.74
C LEU A 589 -25.21 15.48 -22.04
N LYS A 590 -26.28 15.32 -22.81
CA LYS A 590 -26.27 14.57 -24.06
C LYS A 590 -25.29 15.18 -25.08
N GLY A 591 -24.45 14.32 -25.67
CA GLY A 591 -23.45 14.70 -26.66
C GLY A 591 -22.21 15.42 -26.09
N LYS A 592 -22.17 15.68 -24.79
CA LYS A 592 -20.96 16.21 -24.14
C LYS A 592 -19.88 15.14 -24.01
N THR A 593 -18.63 15.57 -24.05
CA THR A 593 -17.51 14.66 -23.74
C THR A 593 -17.48 14.30 -22.25
N LEU A 594 -16.88 13.16 -21.89
CA LEU A 594 -16.63 12.82 -20.49
C LEU A 594 -15.71 13.85 -19.82
N TYR A 595 -14.83 14.50 -20.57
CA TYR A 595 -14.04 15.64 -20.09
C TYR A 595 -14.94 16.79 -19.62
N ASP A 596 -15.90 17.21 -20.45
CA ASP A 596 -16.79 18.30 -20.09
C ASP A 596 -17.67 17.98 -18.88
N VAL A 597 -18.13 16.71 -18.78
CA VAL A 597 -19.01 16.28 -17.67
C VAL A 597 -18.24 16.10 -16.36
N LEU A 598 -17.05 15.56 -16.39
CA LEU A 598 -16.33 15.15 -15.17
C LEU A 598 -15.29 16.17 -14.70
N PHE A 599 -14.65 16.89 -15.64
CA PHE A 599 -13.49 17.72 -15.33
C PHE A 599 -13.69 19.20 -15.67
N ARG A 600 -14.67 19.52 -16.54
CA ARG A 600 -15.01 20.91 -16.90
C ARG A 600 -16.49 21.20 -16.58
N ASN A 601 -16.89 20.91 -15.36
CA ASN A 601 -18.28 20.88 -14.90
C ASN A 601 -18.69 22.11 -14.04
N GLY A 602 -17.89 23.19 -14.06
CA GLY A 602 -18.09 24.38 -13.23
C GLY A 602 -17.75 24.17 -11.76
N GLN A 603 -17.18 23.02 -11.38
CA GLN A 603 -16.74 22.71 -10.02
C GLN A 603 -15.24 22.40 -9.99
N VAL A 604 -14.77 21.50 -10.83
CA VAL A 604 -13.34 21.18 -10.94
C VAL A 604 -12.58 22.33 -11.61
N ASP A 605 -13.14 22.93 -12.64
CA ASP A 605 -12.54 24.03 -13.41
C ASP A 605 -12.82 25.43 -12.86
N ARG A 606 -13.36 25.53 -11.63
CA ARG A 606 -13.67 26.85 -10.99
C ARG A 606 -12.44 27.63 -10.53
N PHE A 607 -11.28 26.99 -10.40
CA PHE A 607 -10.05 27.62 -9.96
C PHE A 607 -9.19 28.03 -11.17
N PRO A 608 -8.94 29.34 -11.37
CA PRO A 608 -8.20 29.81 -12.54
C PRO A 608 -6.71 29.42 -12.44
N ALA A 609 -6.03 29.38 -13.59
CA ALA A 609 -4.59 29.12 -13.66
C ALA A 609 -3.76 30.12 -12.81
N SER A 610 -4.27 31.34 -12.62
CA SER A 610 -3.65 32.37 -11.78
C SER A 610 -3.56 32.04 -10.28
N ASP A 611 -4.27 31.01 -9.81
CA ASP A 611 -4.20 30.53 -8.42
C ASP A 611 -2.91 29.76 -8.15
N LEU A 612 -2.19 29.32 -9.21
CA LEU A 612 -0.88 28.69 -9.05
C LEU A 612 0.10 29.67 -8.39
N ALA A 613 0.80 29.20 -7.37
CA ALA A 613 1.77 30.00 -6.64
C ALA A 613 2.88 30.54 -7.57
N LYS A 614 3.23 31.80 -7.41
CA LYS A 614 4.28 32.45 -8.23
C LYS A 614 5.61 31.72 -8.12
N GLY A 615 6.26 31.54 -9.26
CA GLY A 615 7.58 30.91 -9.36
C GLY A 615 7.54 29.40 -9.54
N TYR A 616 6.36 28.78 -9.60
CA TYR A 616 6.20 27.37 -9.93
C TYR A 616 5.59 27.19 -11.33
N ALA A 617 6.02 26.12 -12.00
CA ALA A 617 5.40 25.62 -13.22
C ALA A 617 4.43 24.50 -12.89
N ASN A 618 3.45 24.27 -13.76
CA ASN A 618 2.52 23.14 -13.63
C ASN A 618 2.03 22.78 -15.04
N ASP A 619 2.52 21.67 -15.56
CA ASP A 619 2.24 21.24 -16.93
C ASP A 619 0.75 20.95 -17.17
N GLU A 620 -0.01 20.54 -16.15
CA GLU A 620 -1.45 20.31 -16.25
C GLU A 620 -2.24 21.62 -16.28
N VAL A 621 -1.81 22.62 -15.49
CA VAL A 621 -2.42 23.97 -15.53
C VAL A 621 -2.22 24.58 -16.90
N ASP A 622 -1.04 24.45 -17.47
CA ASP A 622 -0.73 24.93 -18.82
C ASP A 622 -1.59 24.19 -19.87
N ALA A 623 -1.77 22.88 -19.72
CA ALA A 623 -2.51 22.06 -20.68
C ALA A 623 -4.03 22.31 -20.65
N PHE A 624 -4.60 22.52 -19.47
CA PHE A 624 -6.05 22.62 -19.31
C PHE A 624 -6.57 24.06 -19.14
N GLY A 625 -5.70 25.02 -18.82
CA GLY A 625 -6.04 26.42 -18.66
C GLY A 625 -6.72 26.79 -17.33
N PHE A 626 -6.76 25.86 -16.37
CA PHE A 626 -7.28 26.05 -15.01
C PHE A 626 -6.53 25.13 -14.01
N TYR A 627 -6.62 25.42 -12.71
CA TYR A 627 -5.90 24.69 -11.67
C TYR A 627 -6.61 23.38 -11.32
N ILE A 628 -6.46 22.38 -12.17
CA ILE A 628 -7.18 21.10 -12.10
C ILE A 628 -6.91 20.33 -10.81
N GLN A 629 -5.67 20.31 -10.31
CA GLN A 629 -5.32 19.62 -9.07
C GLN A 629 -6.09 20.19 -7.87
N LYS A 630 -6.16 21.53 -7.77
CA LYS A 630 -6.95 22.22 -6.74
C LYS A 630 -8.43 21.89 -6.86
N GLY A 631 -8.96 21.90 -8.08
CA GLY A 631 -10.36 21.58 -8.35
C GLY A 631 -10.73 20.15 -7.95
N LEU A 632 -9.94 19.17 -8.32
CA LEU A 632 -10.15 17.76 -7.97
C LEU A 632 -10.01 17.51 -6.46
N PHE A 633 -9.02 18.15 -5.82
CA PHE A 633 -8.81 18.01 -4.37
C PHE A 633 -9.96 18.60 -3.56
N GLU A 634 -10.43 19.79 -3.92
CA GLU A 634 -11.56 20.46 -3.23
C GLU A 634 -12.90 19.73 -3.48
N GLU A 635 -13.09 19.12 -4.65
CA GLU A 635 -14.24 18.26 -4.91
C GLU A 635 -14.16 16.97 -4.06
N TYR A 636 -12.99 16.35 -3.99
CA TYR A 636 -12.75 15.19 -3.12
C TYR A 636 -13.00 15.53 -1.64
N ALA A 637 -12.48 16.65 -1.18
CA ALA A 637 -12.63 17.07 0.21
C ALA A 637 -14.11 17.26 0.63
N ALA A 638 -15.00 17.53 -0.32
CA ALA A 638 -16.44 17.63 -0.05
C ALA A 638 -17.08 16.32 0.43
N PHE A 639 -16.48 15.15 0.14
CA PHE A 639 -16.97 13.86 0.65
C PHE A 639 -16.76 13.69 2.15
N GLY A 640 -15.68 14.26 2.69
CA GLY A 640 -15.22 14.00 4.06
C GLY A 640 -15.48 15.09 5.06
N ARG A 641 -15.59 16.35 4.61
CA ARG A 641 -15.81 17.52 5.51
C ARG A 641 -17.14 17.42 6.24
N GLY A 642 -17.10 17.51 7.58
CA GLY A 642 -18.26 17.32 8.44
C GLY A 642 -18.60 15.87 8.75
N HIS A 643 -17.80 14.91 8.28
CA HIS A 643 -18.05 13.47 8.44
C HIS A 643 -16.87 12.68 9.03
N GLY A 644 -15.86 13.36 9.62
CA GLY A 644 -14.72 12.72 10.27
C GLY A 644 -13.55 12.37 9.33
N HIS A 645 -13.59 12.81 8.06
CA HIS A 645 -12.50 12.75 7.08
C HIS A 645 -12.13 14.16 6.58
N ASP A 646 -12.24 15.15 7.44
CA ASP A 646 -12.07 16.55 7.08
C ASP A 646 -10.66 16.85 6.63
N LEU A 647 -10.53 17.40 5.44
CA LEU A 647 -9.28 17.92 4.91
C LEU A 647 -9.24 19.45 5.06
N ALA A 648 -8.04 19.97 5.31
CA ALA A 648 -7.82 21.42 5.21
C ALA A 648 -8.04 21.90 3.76
N PRO A 649 -8.23 23.21 3.53
CA PRO A 649 -8.20 23.77 2.19
C PRO A 649 -6.88 23.45 1.47
N PHE A 650 -6.93 23.28 0.15
CA PHE A 650 -5.80 22.91 -0.70
C PHE A 650 -4.52 23.70 -0.40
N ASP A 651 -4.64 25.05 -0.33
CA ASP A 651 -3.48 25.93 -0.19
C ASP A 651 -2.73 25.74 1.14
N ALA A 652 -3.41 25.29 2.20
CA ALA A 652 -2.80 25.04 3.51
C ALA A 652 -1.72 23.91 3.48
N TYR A 653 -1.85 22.97 2.57
CA TYR A 653 -0.90 21.84 2.46
C TYR A 653 0.42 22.22 1.78
N HIS A 654 0.43 23.25 0.94
CA HIS A 654 1.67 23.76 0.35
C HIS A 654 2.60 24.39 1.37
N GLU A 655 2.06 25.03 2.39
CA GLU A 655 2.82 25.62 3.50
C GLU A 655 3.28 24.56 4.52
N ALA A 656 2.41 23.59 4.81
CA ALA A 656 2.66 22.55 5.82
C ALA A 656 3.63 21.46 5.33
N ARG A 657 4.22 20.68 6.29
CA ARG A 657 4.89 19.39 6.01
C ARG A 657 3.91 18.22 6.05
N GLY A 658 2.64 18.53 5.79
CA GLY A 658 1.50 17.65 5.86
C GLY A 658 0.66 17.85 7.12
N LEU A 659 -0.63 17.52 7.02
CA LEU A 659 -1.60 17.62 8.10
C LEU A 659 -2.35 16.29 8.23
N ARG A 660 -2.55 15.84 9.47
CA ARG A 660 -3.29 14.60 9.81
C ARG A 660 -4.79 14.90 9.87
N TRP A 661 -5.55 14.25 9.01
CA TRP A 661 -7.01 14.39 9.06
C TRP A 661 -7.64 13.58 10.23
N PRO A 662 -8.81 13.96 10.74
CA PRO A 662 -9.59 15.14 10.43
C PRO A 662 -8.86 16.46 10.75
N VAL A 663 -8.99 17.45 9.85
CA VAL A 663 -8.52 18.83 10.08
C VAL A 663 -9.72 19.73 10.20
N VAL A 664 -10.04 20.15 11.41
CA VAL A 664 -11.19 21.00 11.72
C VAL A 664 -10.69 22.32 12.32
N ASP A 665 -11.22 23.44 11.83
CA ASP A 665 -10.79 24.79 12.24
C ASP A 665 -9.27 24.99 12.20
N GLY A 666 -8.63 24.45 11.14
CA GLY A 666 -7.19 24.55 10.93
C GLY A 666 -6.34 23.66 11.85
N LYS A 667 -6.95 22.83 12.68
CA LYS A 667 -6.25 21.93 13.62
C LYS A 667 -6.30 20.49 13.15
N GLU A 668 -5.15 19.83 13.05
CA GLU A 668 -5.04 18.41 12.76
C GLU A 668 -5.39 17.53 13.96
N THR A 669 -5.84 16.31 13.71
CA THR A 669 -6.18 15.31 14.73
C THR A 669 -5.06 14.28 14.89
N ARG A 670 -4.42 14.22 16.06
CA ARG A 670 -3.37 13.24 16.38
C ARG A 670 -3.97 11.89 16.76
N TRP A 671 -4.88 11.86 17.72
CA TRP A 671 -5.57 10.66 18.19
C TRP A 671 -7.06 10.76 17.91
N ARG A 672 -7.55 9.87 17.05
CA ARG A 672 -8.99 9.79 16.71
C ARG A 672 -9.78 9.16 17.85
N TYR A 673 -11.06 9.40 17.88
CA TYR A 673 -12.04 8.83 18.80
C TYR A 673 -11.87 9.21 20.27
N ARG A 674 -10.93 10.07 20.61
CA ARG A 674 -10.66 10.49 22.00
C ARG A 674 -11.03 11.95 22.23
N GLU A 675 -11.74 12.17 23.34
CA GLU A 675 -12.05 13.52 23.85
C GLU A 675 -10.77 14.36 24.06
N GLY A 676 -10.83 15.62 23.67
CA GLY A 676 -9.72 16.56 23.76
C GLY A 676 -8.71 16.50 22.59
N TYR A 677 -8.77 15.47 21.75
CA TYR A 677 -7.95 15.34 20.54
C TYR A 677 -8.80 15.30 19.26
N ASP A 678 -9.93 14.62 19.30
CA ASP A 678 -10.81 14.44 18.13
C ASP A 678 -12.03 15.35 18.26
N PRO A 679 -12.26 16.29 17.31
CA PRO A 679 -13.37 17.23 17.37
C PRO A 679 -14.75 16.56 17.28
N TYR A 680 -14.83 15.31 16.81
CA TYR A 680 -16.08 14.55 16.70
C TYR A 680 -16.46 13.81 18.00
N VAL A 681 -15.63 13.89 19.04
CA VAL A 681 -15.89 13.22 20.33
C VAL A 681 -16.47 14.23 21.32
N SER A 682 -17.65 13.93 21.84
CA SER A 682 -18.38 14.79 22.78
C SER A 682 -17.64 14.91 24.11
N LYS A 683 -17.70 16.10 24.72
CA LYS A 683 -17.13 16.36 26.05
C LYS A 683 -17.80 15.44 27.10
N GLY A 684 -16.99 14.84 27.96
CA GLY A 684 -17.43 13.91 29.02
C GLY A 684 -17.60 12.47 28.57
N SER A 685 -17.41 12.16 27.28
CA SER A 685 -17.57 10.78 26.78
C SER A 685 -16.28 9.93 26.81
N GLY A 686 -15.13 10.58 26.96
CA GLY A 686 -13.82 9.93 26.94
C GLY A 686 -13.43 9.39 25.57
N VAL A 687 -14.11 8.36 25.07
CA VAL A 687 -13.90 7.73 23.75
C VAL A 687 -15.24 7.51 23.06
N GLN A 688 -15.29 7.73 21.75
CA GLN A 688 -16.45 7.42 20.91
C GLN A 688 -15.99 6.89 19.55
N PHE A 689 -16.29 5.64 19.26
CA PHE A 689 -16.03 5.03 17.95
C PHE A 689 -17.19 5.37 16.97
N TYR A 690 -17.25 6.61 16.57
CA TYR A 690 -18.37 7.21 15.80
C TYR A 690 -18.53 6.69 14.36
N GLY A 691 -17.70 5.77 13.91
CA GLY A 691 -17.94 4.99 12.68
C GLY A 691 -19.18 4.09 12.76
N TYR A 692 -19.61 3.73 13.98
CA TYR A 692 -20.87 3.04 14.23
C TYR A 692 -21.91 3.95 14.91
N PRO A 693 -23.22 3.73 14.63
CA PRO A 693 -24.29 4.56 15.22
C PRO A 693 -24.34 4.51 16.75
N ASP A 694 -24.00 3.34 17.36
CA ASP A 694 -23.93 3.13 18.80
C ASP A 694 -22.63 3.65 19.44
N LYS A 695 -21.71 4.15 18.61
CA LYS A 695 -20.38 4.67 18.98
C LYS A 695 -19.49 3.67 19.72
N LYS A 696 -19.71 2.36 19.52
CA LYS A 696 -18.95 1.26 20.13
C LYS A 696 -18.11 0.51 19.10
N ALA A 697 -16.93 0.08 19.51
CA ALA A 697 -16.10 -0.84 18.73
C ALA A 697 -16.55 -2.29 18.91
N ILE A 698 -16.18 -3.15 17.97
CA ILE A 698 -16.53 -4.58 18.01
C ILE A 698 -15.30 -5.42 18.35
N VAL A 699 -15.41 -6.26 19.37
CA VAL A 699 -14.50 -7.37 19.67
C VAL A 699 -15.06 -8.64 19.03
N PHE A 700 -14.26 -9.29 18.20
CA PHE A 700 -14.68 -10.44 17.41
C PHE A 700 -14.18 -11.78 18.00
N ALA A 701 -15.06 -12.74 18.17
CA ALA A 701 -14.69 -14.14 18.36
C ALA A 701 -14.40 -14.77 16.98
N LEU A 702 -13.13 -15.05 16.71
CA LEU A 702 -12.64 -15.58 15.45
C LEU A 702 -11.63 -16.71 15.73
N PRO A 703 -11.85 -17.93 15.21
CA PRO A 703 -11.01 -19.08 15.53
C PRO A 703 -9.70 -19.08 14.72
N TYR A 704 -8.84 -20.05 15.04
CA TYR A 704 -7.77 -20.43 14.14
C TYR A 704 -8.33 -21.27 12.99
N GLU A 705 -7.96 -20.91 11.78
CA GLU A 705 -8.13 -21.72 10.58
C GLU A 705 -6.78 -21.88 9.86
N PRO A 706 -6.50 -23.07 9.26
CA PRO A 706 -5.23 -23.33 8.61
C PRO A 706 -5.09 -22.50 7.32
N PRO A 707 -3.84 -22.36 6.78
CA PRO A 707 -3.61 -21.73 5.48
C PRO A 707 -4.18 -22.59 4.32
N ALA A 708 -4.36 -21.95 3.16
CA ALA A 708 -4.86 -22.60 1.96
C ALA A 708 -3.92 -23.72 1.47
N GLU A 709 -2.61 -23.56 1.62
CA GLU A 709 -1.59 -24.52 1.24
C GLU A 709 -0.56 -24.65 2.37
N ALA A 710 -0.17 -25.88 2.69
CA ALA A 710 0.87 -26.21 3.63
C ALA A 710 1.89 -27.16 3.00
N PRO A 711 3.14 -27.24 3.53
CA PRO A 711 4.12 -28.23 3.09
C PRO A 711 3.61 -29.65 3.19
N ASP A 712 4.05 -30.49 2.26
CA ASP A 712 3.79 -31.93 2.20
C ASP A 712 5.04 -32.70 1.74
N GLN A 713 4.91 -33.99 1.44
CA GLN A 713 6.05 -34.81 1.01
C GLN A 713 6.66 -34.36 -0.31
N ASP A 714 5.86 -33.83 -1.25
CA ASP A 714 6.33 -33.40 -2.58
C ASP A 714 6.91 -31.97 -2.53
N TYR A 715 6.41 -31.14 -1.62
CA TYR A 715 6.79 -29.73 -1.45
C TYR A 715 7.06 -29.43 0.03
N PRO A 716 8.20 -29.85 0.57
CA PRO A 716 8.43 -29.91 2.02
C PRO A 716 8.76 -28.57 2.70
N PHE A 717 8.88 -27.47 1.96
CA PHE A 717 9.24 -26.17 2.52
C PHE A 717 8.10 -25.16 2.40
N TRP A 718 7.92 -24.37 3.45
CA TRP A 718 7.20 -23.10 3.34
C TRP A 718 8.01 -22.10 2.50
N LEU A 719 7.36 -21.36 1.63
CA LEU A 719 7.92 -20.18 0.99
C LEU A 719 7.30 -18.93 1.59
N ALA A 720 8.14 -18.05 2.13
CA ALA A 720 7.80 -16.67 2.44
C ALA A 720 8.47 -15.73 1.43
N THR A 721 7.73 -14.74 0.93
CA THR A 721 8.28 -13.69 0.07
C THR A 721 8.34 -12.36 0.81
N GLY A 722 9.18 -11.43 0.36
CA GLY A 722 9.30 -10.14 1.02
C GLY A 722 10.21 -9.17 0.29
N ARG A 723 10.67 -8.15 1.01
CA ARG A 723 11.53 -7.08 0.51
C ARG A 723 12.93 -7.17 1.10
N VAL A 724 13.82 -6.33 0.56
CA VAL A 724 15.14 -6.01 1.11
C VAL A 724 15.27 -4.50 1.29
N LEU A 725 16.19 -4.08 2.14
CA LEU A 725 16.36 -2.65 2.48
C LEU A 725 16.70 -1.80 1.25
N GLU A 726 17.56 -2.30 0.38
CA GLU A 726 18.17 -1.57 -0.73
C GLU A 726 17.21 -1.35 -1.90
N HIS A 727 16.24 -2.26 -2.08
CA HIS A 727 15.30 -2.17 -3.19
C HIS A 727 13.89 -1.81 -2.75
N TRP A 728 13.30 -0.91 -3.53
CA TRP A 728 11.91 -0.53 -3.37
C TRP A 728 11.00 -1.45 -4.20
N HIS A 729 10.13 -2.18 -3.50
CA HIS A 729 9.09 -3.04 -4.11
C HIS A 729 9.69 -4.01 -5.15
N THR A 730 9.28 -3.90 -6.43
CA THR A 730 9.78 -4.69 -7.58
C THR A 730 11.12 -4.20 -8.15
N GLY A 731 11.80 -3.29 -7.47
CA GLY A 731 13.10 -2.79 -7.91
C GLY A 731 13.08 -1.86 -9.13
N SER A 732 11.91 -1.57 -9.70
CA SER A 732 11.76 -0.82 -10.96
C SER A 732 12.49 0.53 -11.02
N MET A 733 12.74 1.17 -9.89
CA MET A 733 13.54 2.41 -9.80
C MET A 733 14.90 2.19 -9.16
N THR A 734 14.93 1.49 -8.03
CA THR A 734 16.15 1.33 -7.24
C THR A 734 17.19 0.45 -7.92
N ALA A 735 16.80 -0.47 -8.80
CA ALA A 735 17.75 -1.24 -9.62
C ALA A 735 18.49 -0.37 -10.64
N ARG A 736 17.99 0.85 -10.95
CA ARG A 736 18.64 1.83 -11.83
C ARG A 736 19.58 2.78 -11.09
N VAL A 737 19.72 2.60 -9.78
CA VAL A 737 20.70 3.29 -8.93
C VAL A 737 21.90 2.36 -8.75
N PRO A 738 23.07 2.64 -9.35
CA PRO A 738 24.20 1.72 -9.36
C PRO A 738 24.67 1.29 -7.96
N GLU A 739 24.60 2.18 -6.97
CA GLU A 739 25.02 1.90 -5.60
C GLU A 739 24.08 0.90 -4.92
N LEU A 740 22.77 1.05 -5.10
CA LEU A 740 21.78 0.14 -4.55
C LEU A 740 21.81 -1.23 -5.25
N TYR A 741 21.95 -1.20 -6.58
CA TYR A 741 22.06 -2.42 -7.37
C TYR A 741 23.31 -3.24 -7.00
N LYS A 742 24.48 -2.59 -6.85
CA LYS A 742 25.71 -3.27 -6.43
C LYS A 742 25.63 -3.85 -5.03
N ALA A 743 24.87 -3.22 -4.13
CA ALA A 743 24.71 -3.72 -2.76
C ALA A 743 23.91 -5.02 -2.72
N VAL A 744 22.84 -5.14 -3.53
CA VAL A 744 22.00 -6.36 -3.64
C VAL A 744 21.61 -6.57 -5.10
N PRO A 745 22.49 -7.22 -5.89
CA PRO A 745 22.29 -7.30 -7.36
C PRO A 745 21.23 -8.30 -7.78
N ASP A 746 20.95 -9.33 -6.96
CA ASP A 746 19.97 -10.37 -7.28
C ASP A 746 19.27 -10.94 -6.03
N ALA A 747 18.11 -11.53 -6.23
CA ALA A 747 17.39 -12.23 -5.18
C ALA A 747 18.00 -13.59 -4.89
N LEU A 748 18.16 -13.93 -3.62
CA LEU A 748 18.71 -15.17 -3.11
C LEU A 748 17.62 -16.00 -2.42
N VAL A 749 17.81 -17.31 -2.36
CA VAL A 749 17.02 -18.22 -1.54
C VAL A 749 17.68 -18.31 -0.17
N TYR A 750 17.11 -17.62 0.81
CA TYR A 750 17.55 -17.74 2.19
C TYR A 750 16.95 -19.01 2.78
N MET A 751 17.80 -19.86 3.39
CA MET A 751 17.36 -21.10 4.01
C MET A 751 18.24 -21.48 5.21
N HIS A 752 17.70 -22.33 6.07
CA HIS A 752 18.41 -22.80 7.24
C HIS A 752 19.65 -23.64 6.83
N PRO A 753 20.80 -23.46 7.50
CA PRO A 753 22.04 -24.21 7.16
C PRO A 753 21.86 -25.73 7.23
N GLU A 754 21.04 -26.24 8.17
CA GLU A 754 20.76 -27.67 8.33
C GLU A 754 19.98 -28.23 7.13
N ASP A 755 18.94 -27.51 6.67
CA ASP A 755 18.18 -27.89 5.49
C ASP A 755 19.06 -27.90 4.24
N ALA A 756 19.93 -26.89 4.10
CA ALA A 756 20.93 -26.89 3.02
C ALA A 756 21.84 -28.11 3.06
N ARG A 757 22.33 -28.50 4.24
CA ARG A 757 23.19 -29.66 4.41
C ARG A 757 22.46 -30.98 4.05
N GLN A 758 21.22 -31.15 4.48
CA GLN A 758 20.40 -32.31 4.17
C GLN A 758 20.18 -32.45 2.66
N LEU A 759 20.01 -31.32 1.96
CA LEU A 759 19.85 -31.25 0.50
C LEU A 759 21.22 -31.28 -0.24
N LYS A 760 22.36 -31.46 0.46
CA LYS A 760 23.71 -31.37 -0.09
C LYS A 760 24.05 -30.07 -0.79
N LEU A 761 23.46 -28.97 -0.31
CA LEU A 761 23.67 -27.63 -0.80
C LEU A 761 24.65 -26.86 0.09
N ARG A 762 25.34 -25.91 -0.50
CA ARG A 762 26.19 -24.93 0.20
C ARG A 762 25.77 -23.51 -0.18
N ARG A 763 26.25 -22.54 0.57
CA ARG A 763 26.10 -21.12 0.20
C ARG A 763 26.61 -20.90 -1.24
N GLY A 764 25.78 -20.25 -2.08
CA GLY A 764 26.08 -20.02 -3.48
C GLY A 764 25.67 -21.13 -4.44
N SER A 765 25.22 -22.31 -3.95
CA SER A 765 24.67 -23.36 -4.83
C SER A 765 23.49 -22.79 -5.64
N GLU A 766 23.48 -23.07 -6.93
CA GLU A 766 22.34 -22.76 -7.79
C GLU A 766 21.25 -23.81 -7.65
N VAL A 767 20.04 -23.36 -7.43
CA VAL A 767 18.88 -24.23 -7.18
C VAL A 767 17.67 -23.79 -8.01
N LYS A 768 16.74 -24.72 -8.21
CA LYS A 768 15.37 -24.42 -8.55
C LYS A 768 14.52 -24.33 -7.28
N VAL A 769 13.66 -23.33 -7.20
CA VAL A 769 12.54 -23.26 -6.26
C VAL A 769 11.30 -23.61 -7.05
N VAL A 770 10.68 -24.72 -6.73
CA VAL A 770 9.57 -25.30 -7.51
C VAL A 770 8.31 -25.38 -6.65
N SER A 771 7.19 -24.93 -7.18
CA SER A 771 5.84 -25.12 -6.62
C SER A 771 4.93 -25.83 -7.63
N ARG A 772 3.66 -26.07 -7.28
CA ARG A 772 2.65 -26.60 -8.19
C ARG A 772 2.32 -25.66 -9.36
N ARG A 773 2.77 -24.40 -9.33
CA ARG A 773 2.44 -23.32 -10.28
C ARG A 773 3.57 -22.97 -11.23
N GLY A 774 4.81 -23.27 -10.84
CA GLY A 774 5.97 -22.93 -11.65
C GLY A 774 7.30 -23.08 -10.90
N GLU A 775 8.36 -22.57 -11.51
CA GLU A 775 9.71 -22.63 -10.98
C GLU A 775 10.47 -21.32 -11.21
N ILE A 776 11.44 -21.06 -10.34
CA ILE A 776 12.51 -20.07 -10.53
C ILE A 776 13.88 -20.68 -10.27
N ARG A 777 14.93 -20.01 -10.78
CA ARG A 777 16.34 -20.34 -10.48
C ARG A 777 16.95 -19.24 -9.64
N ALA A 778 17.65 -19.62 -8.55
CA ALA A 778 18.31 -18.67 -7.69
C ALA A 778 19.46 -19.34 -6.93
N ARG A 779 20.32 -18.52 -6.28
CA ARG A 779 21.42 -19.02 -5.46
C ARG A 779 21.03 -19.08 -3.99
N VAL A 780 21.54 -20.10 -3.31
CA VAL A 780 21.30 -20.33 -1.87
C VAL A 780 22.11 -19.37 -1.01
N GLU A 781 21.49 -18.81 0.02
CA GLU A 781 22.13 -18.04 1.09
C GLU A 781 21.79 -18.65 2.46
N THR A 782 22.80 -19.04 3.24
CA THR A 782 22.66 -19.70 4.55
C THR A 782 23.18 -18.87 5.71
N ARG A 783 23.79 -17.71 5.46
CA ARG A 783 24.45 -16.85 6.47
C ARG A 783 24.04 -15.38 6.36
N GLY A 784 22.96 -15.11 5.62
CA GLY A 784 22.46 -13.75 5.40
C GLY A 784 21.77 -13.16 6.62
N ARG A 785 21.32 -11.92 6.48
CA ARG A 785 20.56 -11.18 7.50
C ARG A 785 19.12 -11.69 7.74
N ASN A 786 18.57 -12.42 6.77
CA ASN A 786 17.33 -13.16 6.91
C ASN A 786 17.67 -14.62 7.27
N LYS A 787 17.17 -15.10 8.41
CA LYS A 787 17.48 -16.42 8.97
C LYS A 787 16.21 -17.25 9.13
N PRO A 788 15.76 -17.93 8.08
CA PRO A 788 14.60 -18.80 8.16
C PRO A 788 14.85 -19.96 9.14
N PRO A 789 13.84 -20.43 9.87
CA PRO A 789 13.92 -21.68 10.61
C PRO A 789 13.94 -22.88 9.66
N GLN A 790 14.22 -24.09 10.17
CA GLN A 790 14.10 -25.31 9.38
C GLN A 790 12.69 -25.47 8.79
N GLY A 791 12.64 -25.92 7.54
CA GLY A 791 11.40 -26.11 6.80
C GLY A 791 10.78 -24.85 6.21
N LEU A 792 11.48 -23.69 6.28
CA LEU A 792 11.04 -22.44 5.64
C LEU A 792 12.16 -21.85 4.79
N VAL A 793 11.81 -21.33 3.61
CA VAL A 793 12.69 -20.53 2.76
C VAL A 793 12.10 -19.14 2.54
N PHE A 794 12.98 -18.15 2.41
CA PHE A 794 12.60 -16.77 2.11
C PHE A 794 13.24 -16.32 0.79
N VAL A 795 12.46 -15.74 -0.10
CA VAL A 795 12.93 -15.19 -1.37
C VAL A 795 12.37 -13.79 -1.58
N PRO A 796 13.21 -12.74 -1.71
CA PRO A 796 12.71 -11.40 -2.00
C PRO A 796 12.22 -11.27 -3.44
N PHE A 797 11.19 -10.42 -3.66
CA PHE A 797 10.48 -10.32 -4.95
C PHE A 797 10.93 -9.15 -5.85
N PHE A 798 12.00 -8.45 -5.51
CA PHE A 798 12.45 -7.28 -6.29
C PHE A 798 13.08 -7.63 -7.65
N ASP A 799 13.56 -8.84 -7.83
CA ASP A 799 14.36 -9.26 -8.98
C ASP A 799 13.50 -9.61 -10.19
N ALA A 800 13.53 -8.74 -11.20
CA ALA A 800 12.78 -8.90 -12.44
C ALA A 800 13.20 -10.15 -13.27
N ASN A 801 14.43 -10.65 -13.07
CA ASN A 801 14.92 -11.82 -13.79
C ASN A 801 14.48 -13.15 -13.17
N LYS A 802 14.06 -13.14 -11.90
CA LYS A 802 13.67 -14.36 -11.17
C LYS A 802 12.17 -14.54 -11.06
N LEU A 803 11.41 -13.45 -10.90
CA LEU A 803 9.94 -13.44 -10.83
C LEU A 803 9.40 -14.50 -9.85
N ILE A 804 9.72 -14.36 -8.56
CA ILE A 804 9.31 -15.35 -7.53
C ILE A 804 7.79 -15.63 -7.52
N ASN A 805 6.97 -14.67 -7.99
CA ASN A 805 5.53 -14.84 -8.06
C ASN A 805 5.05 -15.83 -9.15
N LYS A 806 5.97 -16.41 -9.93
CA LYS A 806 5.68 -17.61 -10.72
C LYS A 806 5.30 -18.82 -9.86
N VAL A 807 5.78 -18.85 -8.61
CA VAL A 807 5.57 -19.99 -7.70
C VAL A 807 4.57 -19.72 -6.58
N THR A 808 4.14 -18.46 -6.38
CA THR A 808 3.18 -18.11 -5.32
C THR A 808 1.74 -18.50 -5.67
N LEU A 809 0.94 -18.78 -4.64
CA LEU A 809 -0.48 -19.10 -4.74
C LEU A 809 -1.32 -17.81 -4.84
N ASP A 810 -2.40 -17.84 -5.60
CA ASP A 810 -3.34 -16.72 -5.76
C ASP A 810 -4.54 -16.78 -4.79
N ALA A 811 -4.37 -17.44 -3.65
CA ALA A 811 -5.33 -17.39 -2.55
C ALA A 811 -5.42 -15.99 -1.96
N THR A 812 -6.62 -15.64 -1.53
CA THR A 812 -6.89 -14.33 -0.92
C THR A 812 -7.64 -14.47 0.40
N ASP A 813 -7.54 -13.45 1.24
CA ASP A 813 -8.49 -13.27 2.35
C ASP A 813 -9.91 -13.10 1.76
N PRO A 814 -10.90 -13.92 2.15
CA PRO A 814 -12.23 -13.87 1.55
C PRO A 814 -13.01 -12.58 1.83
N ILE A 815 -12.61 -11.79 2.84
CA ILE A 815 -13.27 -10.52 3.20
C ILE A 815 -12.62 -9.38 2.43
N SER A 816 -11.31 -9.19 2.60
CA SER A 816 -10.56 -8.07 2.01
C SER A 816 -10.13 -8.30 0.57
N LYS A 817 -10.13 -9.54 0.10
CA LYS A 817 -9.57 -9.98 -1.20
C LYS A 817 -8.06 -9.72 -1.31
N GLN A 818 -7.36 -9.56 -0.19
CA GLN A 818 -5.91 -9.40 -0.15
C GLN A 818 -5.21 -10.74 -0.39
N THR A 819 -4.20 -10.74 -1.26
CA THR A 819 -3.43 -11.94 -1.62
C THR A 819 -2.52 -12.41 -0.49
N ASP A 820 -2.42 -13.71 -0.30
CA ASP A 820 -1.45 -14.34 0.61
C ASP A 820 -0.14 -14.65 -0.14
N TYR A 821 0.90 -13.89 0.13
CA TYR A 821 2.24 -14.09 -0.44
C TYR A 821 3.20 -14.78 0.53
N LYS A 822 2.73 -15.16 1.72
CA LYS A 822 3.61 -15.59 2.82
C LYS A 822 3.58 -17.08 3.07
N LYS A 823 2.65 -17.77 2.43
CA LYS A 823 2.40 -19.19 2.69
C LYS A 823 2.05 -19.91 1.39
N CYS A 824 3.06 -20.56 0.80
CA CYS A 824 2.83 -21.61 -0.18
C CYS A 824 3.91 -22.70 -0.01
N ALA A 825 3.66 -23.88 -0.57
CA ALA A 825 4.56 -25.02 -0.46
C ALA A 825 5.50 -25.10 -1.66
N VAL A 826 6.79 -25.30 -1.40
CA VAL A 826 7.82 -25.43 -2.43
C VAL A 826 8.79 -26.58 -2.11
N ARG A 827 9.48 -27.06 -3.16
CA ARG A 827 10.68 -27.88 -3.01
C ARG A 827 11.89 -27.18 -3.62
N ILE A 828 13.05 -27.54 -3.10
CA ILE A 828 14.35 -27.00 -3.55
C ILE A 828 15.13 -28.10 -4.24
N GLU A 829 15.53 -27.89 -5.49
CA GLU A 829 16.25 -28.83 -6.30
C GLU A 829 17.62 -28.27 -6.70
N LEU A 830 18.71 -29.03 -6.47
CA LEU A 830 20.05 -28.66 -6.94
C LEU A 830 20.06 -28.65 -8.47
N LEU A 831 20.52 -27.55 -9.06
CA LEU A 831 20.84 -27.52 -10.49
C LEU A 831 22.14 -28.23 -10.72
N ASN A 832 22.09 -29.41 -11.32
CA ASN A 832 23.30 -30.05 -11.87
C ASN A 832 23.73 -29.21 -13.06
N LEU A 833 24.87 -28.53 -12.93
CA LEU A 833 25.55 -27.97 -14.09
C LEU A 833 25.98 -29.13 -14.97
N ALA A 834 25.36 -29.30 -16.12
CA ALA A 834 25.77 -30.26 -17.13
C ALA A 834 27.14 -29.89 -17.68
#